data_0dac64284e08ebe0d7fe9a6f7bec3fd8
#
_entry.id   0dac64284e08ebe0d7fe9a6f7bec3fd8
#
_cell.length_a   1.000
_cell.length_b   1.000
_cell.length_c   1.000
_cell.angle_alpha   90.00
_cell.angle_beta   90.00
_cell.angle_gamma   90.00
#
_symmetry.space_group_name_H-M   'P 1'
#
loop_
_entity.id
_entity.type
_entity.pdbx_description
1 polymer ?
#
loop_
_entity_poly.entity_id
_entity_poly.type
_entity_poly.pdbx_seq_one_letter_code
_entity_poly.pdbx_strand_id
1 'polypeptide(L)'
;MIDNHIFAVLRKKKKTFYHFSKQLRRNYAVSQKNTSKNLLFRSTYTTFARILDRNINLDVIYNLFKMNPIKKSVTLPDGRVITLETGKLAKQADGSVELRMGNTVLLATVCAAKDAVPGTDFMPLQVEYREKYASFGRYPGGFTKREGKASDNEILTCRLVDRALRPLFPDNYHAEVYVNIILFSADGVDMPDALAGFAASAALAVSDIPFNGPISEVRVARIDGEFVINPTFAQLEKADMDLMVGATIDNIMMVEGEMKEVSELDLLEALKAAHEAIKVQCQAQIELMEAVGSTVKREYCHEVNDDDLRAEVKAACYDKAYAIAAEGNRDKHARAEAFEAVREEFKAAYTEAHAEMDADELAEKLSLINRYYHDVEKDAMRRCILDEGKRLDGRSTTDIRPIWCEVDYLPGPHGSAVFTRGETQSLTSVTLGTKSDEKIIDDVLNQSRERFLLHYNFPPFSTGEAKAQRGVGRREIGHGHLAWRGLKEVLPADYPYCVRVVSDILESNGSSSMATVCAGTLALMDAGVPIRKPVSGIAMGLIKNPGEEKYAVLSDILGDEDHLGDMDFKTTGTADGLTATQMDIKCDGLSYEILEKALYQARDARLHILGKITECIAEPREDLKPHAPRIVSLTIPKEFIGAVIGPGGKIIQGMQEETGATISIDEVDGVGKVEVAGTCKEVIDAALSKIRAIVAVPEVGEVYTGKVRSVMPYGAFVEFMAGRDGLLHISEIDWKRFETMEETGIQEGDEIEVKLLEIDPKTGKFKLSHRVLMEKPEGYEERPARPRRERPERGERGDRRPRPRREE
;
A
#
# COMPACT_ATOMS: atom_id res chain seq x y z
N MET A 1 42.77 11.56 4.40
CA MET A 1 43.73 12.14 5.38
C MET A 1 44.57 13.29 4.81
N ILE A 2 44.96 13.27 3.55
CA ILE A 2 45.73 14.35 2.88
C ILE A 2 44.85 15.60 2.67
N ASP A 3 43.60 15.43 2.32
CA ASP A 3 42.65 16.55 2.07
C ASP A 3 42.37 17.42 3.30
N ASN A 4 42.21 16.80 4.46
CA ASN A 4 42.04 17.51 5.73
C ASN A 4 43.27 18.32 6.16
N HIS A 5 44.48 17.89 5.76
CA HIS A 5 45.69 18.60 6.07
C HIS A 5 45.89 19.83 5.15
N ILE A 6 45.52 19.71 3.87
CA ILE A 6 45.53 20.79 2.88
C ILE A 6 44.54 21.89 3.29
N PHE A 7 43.30 21.46 3.69
CA PHE A 7 42.28 22.40 4.17
C PHE A 7 42.68 23.14 5.48
N ALA A 8 43.33 22.46 6.42
CA ALA A 8 43.80 23.09 7.65
C ALA A 8 44.90 24.12 7.41
N VAL A 9 45.76 23.90 6.42
CA VAL A 9 46.86 24.81 6.01
C VAL A 9 46.29 26.01 5.24
N LEU A 10 45.30 25.85 4.38
CA LEU A 10 44.64 26.95 3.66
C LEU A 10 43.89 27.92 4.60
N ARG A 11 43.33 27.41 5.71
CA ARG A 11 42.64 28.23 6.70
C ARG A 11 43.57 29.17 7.50
N LYS A 12 44.86 28.87 7.63
CA LYS A 12 45.72 29.55 8.61
C LYS A 12 46.49 30.77 8.13
N LYS A 13 46.83 31.06 6.85
CA LYS A 13 47.39 32.35 6.39
C LYS A 13 47.83 32.30 4.90
N LYS A 14 47.50 33.31 4.08
CA LYS A 14 48.04 33.60 2.73
C LYS A 14 49.59 33.59 2.61
N LYS A 15 50.34 33.95 3.68
CA LYS A 15 51.79 33.91 3.72
C LYS A 15 52.40 32.51 3.80
N THR A 16 51.72 31.56 4.41
CA THR A 16 52.19 30.20 4.58
C THR A 16 52.00 29.38 3.27
N PHE A 17 51.05 29.77 2.43
CA PHE A 17 50.79 29.12 1.15
C PHE A 17 51.92 29.33 0.12
N TYR A 18 52.51 30.53 0.10
CA TYR A 18 53.68 30.78 -0.78
C TYR A 18 54.86 29.90 -0.41
N HIS A 19 55.16 29.75 0.88
CA HIS A 19 56.21 28.84 1.36
C HIS A 19 55.90 27.38 1.08
N PHE A 20 54.62 26.97 1.23
CA PHE A 20 54.17 25.63 0.95
C PHE A 20 54.23 25.29 -0.56
N SER A 21 53.85 26.21 -1.43
CA SER A 21 53.98 26.05 -2.87
C SER A 21 55.45 25.90 -3.32
N LYS A 22 56.39 26.58 -2.67
CA LYS A 22 57.83 26.47 -2.93
C LYS A 22 58.38 25.15 -2.43
N GLN A 23 57.87 24.64 -1.31
CA GLN A 23 58.25 23.32 -0.78
C GLN A 23 57.64 22.16 -1.60
N LEU A 24 56.42 22.32 -2.09
CA LEU A 24 55.77 21.43 -3.02
C LEU A 24 56.53 21.33 -4.37
N ARG A 25 56.98 22.47 -4.94
CA ARG A 25 57.81 22.47 -6.16
C ARG A 25 59.15 21.75 -5.93
N ARG A 26 59.80 21.91 -4.75
CA ARG A 26 61.01 21.16 -4.38
C ARG A 26 60.74 19.64 -4.26
N ASN A 27 59.67 19.24 -3.62
CA ASN A 27 59.30 17.85 -3.42
C ASN A 27 58.91 17.18 -4.76
N TYR A 28 58.27 17.93 -5.70
CA TYR A 28 57.99 17.48 -7.03
C TYR A 28 59.25 17.19 -7.86
N ALA A 29 60.26 18.08 -7.77
CA ALA A 29 61.55 17.87 -8.44
C ALA A 29 62.32 16.65 -7.90
N VAL A 30 62.12 16.32 -6.61
CA VAL A 30 62.71 15.12 -5.98
C VAL A 30 61.92 13.87 -6.34
N SER A 31 60.60 13.94 -6.47
CA SER A 31 59.73 12.81 -6.84
C SER A 31 59.88 12.38 -8.30
N GLN A 32 60.29 13.26 -9.20
CA GLN A 32 60.62 12.89 -10.59
C GLN A 32 61.82 11.93 -10.75
N LYS A 33 62.67 11.85 -9.70
CA LYS A 33 63.83 10.98 -9.70
C LYS A 33 63.56 9.53 -9.18
N ASN A 34 62.36 9.27 -8.63
CA ASN A 34 62.01 7.94 -8.12
C ASN A 34 60.82 7.39 -8.94
N THR A 35 61.16 6.59 -9.93
CA THR A 35 60.19 5.85 -10.77
C THR A 35 59.75 4.58 -10.05
N SER A 36 58.57 4.52 -9.45
CA SER A 36 57.74 3.32 -9.40
C SER A 36 56.57 3.23 -8.44
N LYS A 37 56.24 4.23 -7.65
CA LYS A 37 55.02 4.14 -6.77
C LYS A 37 54.25 5.48 -6.73
N ASN A 38 53.08 5.52 -7.30
CA ASN A 38 51.92 6.45 -7.11
C ASN A 38 51.47 7.21 -8.36
N LEU A 39 50.74 6.52 -9.26
CA LEU A 39 49.99 7.16 -10.37
C LEU A 39 48.94 8.17 -9.84
N LEU A 40 48.29 7.90 -8.71
CA LEU A 40 47.31 8.83 -8.11
C LEU A 40 47.96 10.14 -7.63
N PHE A 41 49.14 10.04 -7.03
CA PHE A 41 49.91 11.21 -6.55
C PHE A 41 50.37 12.09 -7.71
N ARG A 42 50.69 11.50 -8.86
CA ARG A 42 51.08 12.26 -10.07
C ARG A 42 49.91 12.99 -10.70
N SER A 43 48.75 12.39 -10.80
CA SER A 43 47.52 13.01 -11.37
C SER A 43 47.11 14.27 -10.58
N THR A 44 46.99 14.15 -9.28
CA THR A 44 46.60 15.25 -8.41
C THR A 44 47.66 16.37 -8.38
N TYR A 45 48.93 16.00 -8.39
CA TYR A 45 50.05 16.94 -8.40
C TYR A 45 50.19 17.71 -9.73
N THR A 46 50.01 17.04 -10.86
CA THR A 46 50.05 17.65 -12.20
C THR A 46 48.88 18.59 -12.42
N THR A 47 47.71 18.28 -11.92
CA THR A 47 46.54 19.15 -11.98
C THR A 47 46.74 20.38 -11.08
N PHE A 48 47.26 20.22 -9.89
CA PHE A 48 47.57 21.32 -8.98
C PHE A 48 48.70 22.25 -9.47
N ALA A 49 49.74 21.70 -10.09
CA ALA A 49 50.82 22.48 -10.70
C ALA A 49 50.33 23.29 -11.91
N ARG A 50 49.47 22.71 -12.77
CA ARG A 50 48.84 23.41 -13.93
C ARG A 50 47.91 24.55 -13.50
N ILE A 51 47.24 24.40 -12.34
CA ILE A 51 46.36 25.43 -11.74
C ILE A 51 47.20 26.59 -11.21
N LEU A 52 48.36 26.32 -10.59
CA LEU A 52 49.27 27.32 -10.08
C LEU A 52 49.99 28.12 -11.17
N ASP A 53 50.30 27.50 -12.33
CA ASP A 53 50.93 28.17 -13.46
C ASP A 53 50.03 29.09 -14.30
N ARG A 54 48.65 28.98 -14.12
CA ARG A 54 47.68 29.78 -14.88
C ARG A 54 47.23 31.07 -14.19
N ASN A 55 47.86 31.54 -13.13
CA ASN A 55 47.41 32.72 -12.36
C ASN A 55 45.91 32.67 -11.97
N ILE A 56 45.36 31.48 -11.77
CA ILE A 56 43.97 31.31 -11.38
C ILE A 56 43.79 31.85 -9.96
N ASN A 57 42.82 32.73 -9.79
CA ASN A 57 42.52 33.33 -8.50
C ASN A 57 42.21 32.23 -7.46
N LEU A 58 43.03 32.13 -6.43
CA LEU A 58 42.88 31.15 -5.37
C LEU A 58 41.58 31.28 -4.61
N ASP A 59 40.97 32.46 -4.62
CA ASP A 59 39.65 32.68 -4.03
C ASP A 59 38.57 32.04 -4.87
N VAL A 60 38.71 31.89 -6.20
CA VAL A 60 37.82 31.12 -7.06
C VAL A 60 37.94 29.63 -6.78
N ILE A 61 39.18 29.10 -6.64
CA ILE A 61 39.41 27.69 -6.29
C ILE A 61 38.89 27.39 -4.88
N TYR A 62 39.11 28.29 -3.92
CA TYR A 62 38.62 28.16 -2.56
C TYR A 62 37.07 28.13 -2.55
N ASN A 63 36.45 29.01 -3.33
CA ASN A 63 34.98 29.05 -3.44
C ASN A 63 34.40 27.84 -4.20
N LEU A 64 35.13 27.26 -5.18
CA LEU A 64 34.74 26.02 -5.87
C LEU A 64 34.76 24.79 -4.96
N PHE A 65 35.65 24.75 -3.95
CA PHE A 65 35.76 23.64 -2.99
C PHE A 65 35.07 23.92 -1.64
N LYS A 66 34.61 25.14 -1.41
CA LYS A 66 33.88 25.51 -0.19
C LYS A 66 32.49 24.88 -0.27
N MET A 67 32.22 23.89 0.57
CA MET A 67 30.86 23.50 0.84
C MET A 67 30.18 24.64 1.60
N ASN A 68 29.29 25.38 0.94
CA ASN A 68 28.42 26.38 1.54
C ASN A 68 26.99 25.80 1.53
N PRO A 69 26.61 24.91 2.47
CA PRO A 69 25.25 24.44 2.55
C PRO A 69 24.34 25.64 2.91
N ILE A 70 23.29 25.79 2.15
CA ILE A 70 22.21 26.72 2.43
C ILE A 70 21.10 25.95 3.11
N LYS A 71 20.59 26.48 4.22
CA LYS A 71 19.57 25.84 5.04
C LYS A 71 18.37 26.75 5.25
N LYS A 72 17.19 26.14 5.21
CA LYS A 72 15.93 26.76 5.65
C LYS A 72 15.20 25.76 6.54
N SER A 73 14.42 26.27 7.48
CA SER A 73 13.68 25.43 8.42
C SER A 73 12.24 25.91 8.56
N VAL A 74 11.34 24.96 8.67
CA VAL A 74 9.92 25.15 8.94
C VAL A 74 9.58 24.49 10.28
N THR A 75 8.83 25.18 11.13
CA THR A 75 8.34 24.62 12.38
C THR A 75 6.88 24.24 12.21
N LEU A 76 6.55 22.99 12.47
CA LEU A 76 5.18 22.50 12.48
C LEU A 76 4.40 23.02 13.71
N PRO A 77 3.06 23.01 13.70
CA PRO A 77 2.23 23.47 14.83
C PRO A 77 2.55 22.80 16.17
N ASP A 78 3.01 21.55 16.15
CA ASP A 78 3.41 20.77 17.32
C ASP A 78 4.86 21.04 17.80
N GLY A 79 5.58 21.93 17.13
CA GLY A 79 6.96 22.32 17.46
C GLY A 79 8.05 21.47 16.79
N ARG A 80 7.71 20.38 16.05
CA ARG A 80 8.71 19.65 15.26
C ARG A 80 9.22 20.54 14.13
N VAL A 81 10.51 20.36 13.78
CA VAL A 81 11.20 21.20 12.79
C VAL A 81 11.60 20.37 11.59
N ILE A 82 11.20 20.82 10.40
CA ILE A 82 11.66 20.31 9.12
C ILE A 82 12.76 21.22 8.60
N THR A 83 13.89 20.66 8.20
CA THR A 83 15.03 21.41 7.66
C THR A 83 15.33 20.97 6.24
N LEU A 84 15.42 21.94 5.32
CA LEU A 84 15.90 21.79 3.96
C LEU A 84 17.36 22.23 3.88
N GLU A 85 18.24 21.39 3.33
CA GLU A 85 19.66 21.72 3.11
C GLU A 85 20.05 21.40 1.66
N THR A 86 20.64 22.37 0.97
CA THR A 86 21.15 22.19 -0.41
C THR A 86 22.63 22.59 -0.53
N GLY A 87 23.27 22.23 -1.65
CA GLY A 87 24.67 22.59 -1.96
C GLY A 87 25.73 21.67 -1.31
N LYS A 88 25.33 20.57 -0.64
CA LYS A 88 26.22 19.63 0.03
C LYS A 88 26.30 18.27 -0.68
N LEU A 89 25.16 17.66 -0.97
CA LEU A 89 25.05 16.34 -1.58
C LEU A 89 24.65 16.42 -3.06
N ALA A 90 24.91 15.36 -3.82
CA ALA A 90 24.44 15.14 -5.18
C ALA A 90 24.63 16.35 -6.14
N LYS A 91 25.79 16.98 -6.14
CA LYS A 91 26.10 18.21 -6.90
C LYS A 91 26.12 18.06 -8.43
N GLN A 92 25.93 16.88 -8.97
CA GLN A 92 25.83 16.64 -10.41
C GLN A 92 24.37 16.65 -10.90
N ALA A 93 23.41 16.58 -9.98
CA ALA A 93 22.01 16.79 -10.32
C ALA A 93 21.73 18.27 -10.57
N ASP A 94 20.75 18.58 -11.39
CA ASP A 94 20.31 19.98 -11.65
C ASP A 94 19.79 20.64 -10.37
N GLY A 95 19.11 19.87 -9.52
CA GLY A 95 18.73 20.28 -8.16
C GLY A 95 18.88 19.14 -7.16
N SER A 96 19.28 19.44 -5.94
CA SER A 96 19.33 18.45 -4.85
C SER A 96 19.07 19.09 -3.49
N VAL A 97 18.22 18.44 -2.67
CA VAL A 97 17.86 18.87 -1.33
C VAL A 97 17.87 17.69 -0.37
N GLU A 98 18.58 17.81 0.76
CA GLU A 98 18.40 16.97 1.93
C GLU A 98 17.28 17.57 2.78
N LEU A 99 16.20 16.80 2.99
CA LEU A 99 15.14 17.15 3.92
C LEU A 99 15.31 16.30 5.19
N ARG A 100 15.21 16.95 6.34
CA ARG A 100 15.33 16.29 7.64
C ARG A 100 14.21 16.72 8.59
N MET A 101 13.54 15.75 9.18
CA MET A 101 12.64 15.92 10.32
C MET A 101 13.00 14.87 11.39
N GLY A 102 13.45 15.35 12.55
CA GLY A 102 13.97 14.41 13.58
C GLY A 102 15.12 13.55 13.05
N ASN A 103 14.96 12.25 13.10
CA ASN A 103 15.90 11.25 12.56
C ASN A 103 15.51 10.79 11.15
N THR A 104 14.39 11.22 10.61
CA THR A 104 13.97 10.95 9.23
C THR A 104 14.72 11.87 8.28
N VAL A 105 15.43 11.31 7.30
CA VAL A 105 16.26 12.01 6.33
C VAL A 105 15.98 11.50 4.92
N LEU A 106 15.49 12.40 4.08
CA LEU A 106 15.28 12.20 2.65
C LEU A 106 16.32 12.98 1.85
N LEU A 107 16.79 12.41 0.75
CA LEU A 107 17.52 13.13 -0.28
C LEU A 107 16.66 13.13 -1.55
N ALA A 108 16.22 14.29 -1.98
CA ALA A 108 15.57 14.50 -3.26
C ALA A 108 16.57 15.08 -4.27
N THR A 109 16.55 14.53 -5.49
CA THR A 109 17.36 15.00 -6.61
C THR A 109 16.50 15.11 -7.84
N VAL A 110 16.79 16.08 -8.69
CA VAL A 110 16.11 16.25 -9.97
C VAL A 110 17.14 16.45 -11.07
N CYS A 111 16.89 15.79 -12.20
CA CYS A 111 17.65 15.95 -13.44
C CYS A 111 16.68 16.06 -14.62
N ALA A 112 16.96 16.95 -15.56
CA ALA A 112 16.20 17.06 -16.79
C ALA A 112 17.09 16.92 -18.02
N ALA A 113 16.57 16.34 -19.09
CA ALA A 113 17.20 16.40 -20.40
C ALA A 113 17.34 17.86 -20.84
N LYS A 114 18.32 18.17 -21.68
CA LYS A 114 18.56 19.54 -22.18
C LYS A 114 17.49 19.97 -23.16
N ASP A 115 17.08 19.02 -24.02
CA ASP A 115 16.11 19.23 -25.08
C ASP A 115 15.08 18.11 -25.07
N ALA A 116 13.93 18.37 -25.65
CA ALA A 116 12.89 17.35 -25.88
C ALA A 116 13.33 16.38 -27.00
N VAL A 117 12.85 15.15 -26.93
CA VAL A 117 12.99 14.20 -28.04
C VAL A 117 12.09 14.66 -29.17
N PRO A 118 12.59 14.76 -30.42
CA PRO A 118 11.76 15.19 -31.56
C PRO A 118 10.45 14.41 -31.67
N GLY A 119 9.33 15.11 -31.81
CA GLY A 119 7.99 14.52 -31.92
C GLY A 119 7.33 14.17 -30.61
N THR A 120 7.92 14.54 -29.46
CA THR A 120 7.26 14.43 -28.15
C THR A 120 6.35 15.64 -27.93
N ASP A 121 5.07 15.36 -27.66
CA ASP A 121 3.99 16.35 -27.44
C ASP A 121 3.49 16.38 -25.98
N PHE A 122 4.22 15.75 -25.08
CA PHE A 122 3.91 15.72 -23.63
C PHE A 122 5.19 15.82 -22.81
N MET A 123 5.09 16.11 -21.52
CA MET A 123 6.19 16.16 -20.59
C MET A 123 6.44 14.79 -19.94
N PRO A 124 7.56 14.09 -20.27
CA PRO A 124 7.90 12.79 -19.68
C PRO A 124 8.46 12.96 -18.26
N LEU A 125 7.57 13.01 -17.25
CA LEU A 125 7.97 13.04 -15.84
C LEU A 125 8.06 11.62 -15.30
N GLN A 126 9.19 11.31 -14.65
CA GLN A 126 9.38 10.08 -13.89
C GLN A 126 9.73 10.42 -12.45
N VAL A 127 8.91 9.96 -11.52
CA VAL A 127 9.15 10.08 -10.08
C VAL A 127 9.48 8.72 -9.52
N GLU A 128 10.59 8.64 -8.77
CA GLU A 128 11.02 7.46 -8.03
C GLU A 128 11.15 7.82 -6.55
N TYR A 129 10.44 7.08 -5.71
CA TYR A 129 10.57 7.11 -4.26
C TYR A 129 11.09 5.75 -3.81
N ARG A 130 12.12 5.72 -2.97
CA ARG A 130 12.75 4.49 -2.51
C ARG A 130 13.08 4.54 -1.03
N GLU A 131 12.65 3.52 -0.33
CA GLU A 131 13.03 3.25 1.04
C GLU A 131 14.12 2.17 1.06
N LYS A 132 15.25 2.48 1.68
CA LYS A 132 16.34 1.51 1.82
C LYS A 132 16.27 0.85 3.19
N TYR A 133 16.36 -0.46 3.26
CA TYR A 133 16.42 -1.19 4.54
C TYR A 133 17.54 -0.69 5.45
N ALA A 134 18.65 -0.23 4.86
CA ALA A 134 19.75 0.38 5.58
C ALA A 134 19.36 1.66 6.34
N SER A 135 18.31 2.39 5.91
CA SER A 135 17.82 3.60 6.59
C SER A 135 17.29 3.32 7.99
N PHE A 136 16.81 2.11 8.22
CA PHE A 136 16.29 1.63 9.51
C PHE A 136 17.18 0.55 10.15
N GLY A 137 18.42 0.40 9.67
CA GLY A 137 19.38 -0.58 10.18
C GLY A 137 18.98 -2.04 9.96
N ARG A 138 18.17 -2.34 8.96
CA ARG A 138 17.63 -3.67 8.65
C ARG A 138 18.21 -4.25 7.38
N TYR A 139 18.07 -5.57 7.21
CA TYR A 139 18.36 -6.27 5.97
C TYR A 139 17.08 -6.60 5.22
N PRO A 140 17.07 -6.55 3.87
CA PRO A 140 15.97 -7.08 3.06
C PRO A 140 15.71 -8.55 3.35
N GLY A 141 14.43 -8.95 3.45
CA GLY A 141 14.02 -10.33 3.75
C GLY A 141 14.38 -11.35 2.66
N GLY A 142 14.46 -10.92 1.39
CA GLY A 142 14.71 -11.78 0.24
C GLY A 142 16.06 -12.50 0.25
N PHE A 143 16.19 -13.54 -0.59
CA PHE A 143 17.39 -14.37 -0.67
C PHE A 143 18.67 -13.58 -1.01
N THR A 144 18.58 -12.62 -1.95
CA THR A 144 19.73 -11.80 -2.38
C THR A 144 20.16 -10.75 -1.35
N LYS A 145 19.38 -10.53 -0.29
CA LYS A 145 19.61 -9.47 0.71
C LYS A 145 19.85 -8.09 0.09
N ARG A 146 19.13 -7.80 -0.98
CA ARG A 146 19.19 -6.54 -1.72
C ARG A 146 17.75 -6.08 -2.02
N GLU A 147 17.54 -4.77 -2.03
CA GLU A 147 16.28 -4.16 -2.48
C GLU A 147 15.97 -4.61 -3.91
N GLY A 148 14.73 -5.05 -4.11
CA GLY A 148 14.21 -5.57 -5.37
C GLY A 148 13.30 -4.58 -6.10
N LYS A 149 12.10 -5.06 -6.47
CA LYS A 149 11.04 -4.22 -7.02
C LYS A 149 10.56 -3.24 -5.96
N ALA A 150 9.99 -2.11 -6.39
CA ALA A 150 9.33 -1.18 -5.51
C ALA A 150 8.17 -1.87 -4.77
N SER A 151 8.01 -1.56 -3.49
CA SER A 151 6.82 -1.94 -2.72
C SER A 151 5.59 -1.18 -3.20
N ASP A 152 4.40 -1.67 -2.82
CA ASP A 152 3.16 -0.96 -3.14
C ASP A 152 3.17 0.46 -2.53
N ASN A 153 3.68 0.62 -1.29
CA ASN A 153 3.82 1.92 -0.65
C ASN A 153 4.76 2.87 -1.40
N GLU A 154 5.92 2.38 -1.85
CA GLU A 154 6.84 3.18 -2.66
C GLU A 154 6.18 3.63 -3.98
N ILE A 155 5.41 2.75 -4.64
CA ILE A 155 4.69 3.07 -5.88
C ILE A 155 3.59 4.10 -5.63
N LEU A 156 2.83 3.97 -4.55
CA LEU A 156 1.77 4.92 -4.18
C LEU A 156 2.36 6.29 -3.88
N THR A 157 3.45 6.37 -3.11
CA THR A 157 4.16 7.62 -2.84
C THR A 157 4.69 8.27 -4.13
N CYS A 158 5.29 7.50 -5.05
CA CYS A 158 5.67 8.01 -6.37
C CYS A 158 4.49 8.66 -7.09
N ARG A 159 3.31 8.05 -7.04
CA ARG A 159 2.10 8.55 -7.71
C ARG A 159 1.57 9.84 -7.08
N LEU A 160 1.60 9.95 -5.74
CA LEU A 160 1.22 11.18 -5.03
C LEU A 160 2.10 12.35 -5.49
N VAL A 161 3.41 12.18 -5.43
CA VAL A 161 4.39 13.20 -5.83
C VAL A 161 4.27 13.55 -7.32
N ASP A 162 4.12 12.55 -8.22
CA ASP A 162 3.93 12.79 -9.66
C ASP A 162 2.70 13.67 -9.92
N ARG A 163 1.56 13.35 -9.30
CA ARG A 163 0.29 14.08 -9.46
C ARG A 163 0.35 15.49 -8.88
N ALA A 164 1.10 15.69 -7.81
CA ALA A 164 1.30 17.00 -7.22
C ALA A 164 2.21 17.90 -8.09
N LEU A 165 3.28 17.34 -8.67
CA LEU A 165 4.27 18.10 -9.43
C LEU A 165 3.86 18.35 -10.89
N ARG A 166 3.28 17.36 -11.54
CA ARG A 166 3.01 17.35 -12.99
C ARG A 166 2.25 18.58 -13.51
N PRO A 167 1.15 19.04 -12.87
CA PRO A 167 0.39 20.17 -13.32
C PRO A 167 1.13 21.52 -13.27
N LEU A 168 2.28 21.58 -12.59
CA LEU A 168 3.06 22.80 -12.42
C LEU A 168 4.23 22.93 -13.40
N PHE A 169 4.41 21.96 -14.29
CA PHE A 169 5.31 22.16 -15.42
C PHE A 169 4.56 22.90 -16.53
N PRO A 170 5.25 23.78 -17.28
CA PRO A 170 4.64 24.44 -18.45
C PRO A 170 4.17 23.41 -19.48
N ASP A 171 2.99 23.60 -20.07
CA ASP A 171 2.40 22.67 -21.05
C ASP A 171 3.33 22.45 -22.27
N ASN A 172 4.09 23.48 -22.67
CA ASN A 172 5.04 23.44 -23.77
C ASN A 172 6.45 22.95 -23.40
N TYR A 173 6.64 22.41 -22.17
CA TYR A 173 7.92 21.84 -21.73
C TYR A 173 7.91 20.32 -21.91
N HIS A 174 8.61 19.79 -22.91
CA HIS A 174 8.56 18.36 -23.31
C HIS A 174 9.86 17.60 -23.03
N ALA A 175 10.84 18.20 -22.33
CA ALA A 175 12.05 17.51 -21.95
C ALA A 175 11.79 16.49 -20.84
N GLU A 176 12.47 15.34 -20.89
CA GLU A 176 12.36 14.30 -19.87
C GLU A 176 12.89 14.78 -18.52
N VAL A 177 12.12 14.58 -17.44
CA VAL A 177 12.46 14.96 -16.07
C VAL A 177 12.42 13.75 -15.16
N TYR A 178 13.52 13.55 -14.42
CA TYR A 178 13.64 12.52 -13.39
C TYR A 178 13.73 13.13 -12.01
N VAL A 179 12.79 12.77 -11.14
CA VAL A 179 12.77 13.12 -9.72
C VAL A 179 13.05 11.87 -8.91
N ASN A 180 14.14 11.86 -8.14
CA ASN A 180 14.49 10.75 -7.27
C ASN A 180 14.47 11.18 -5.81
N ILE A 181 13.71 10.46 -4.99
CA ILE A 181 13.58 10.70 -3.56
C ILE A 181 14.00 9.41 -2.84
N ILE A 182 15.01 9.49 -1.98
CA ILE A 182 15.56 8.32 -1.30
C ILE A 182 15.56 8.55 0.21
N LEU A 183 14.96 7.60 0.93
CA LEU A 183 15.03 7.56 2.39
C LEU A 183 16.39 7.00 2.83
N PHE A 184 17.19 7.82 3.53
CA PHE A 184 18.50 7.45 4.03
C PHE A 184 18.56 7.21 5.53
N SER A 185 17.58 7.73 6.29
CA SER A 185 17.47 7.48 7.73
C SER A 185 16.01 7.56 8.15
N ALA A 186 15.59 6.68 9.05
CA ALA A 186 14.30 6.71 9.72
C ALA A 186 14.42 6.05 11.10
N ASP A 187 13.52 6.42 12.01
CA ASP A 187 13.44 5.83 13.35
C ASP A 187 12.06 5.20 13.65
N GLY A 188 11.16 5.21 12.67
CA GLY A 188 9.80 4.69 12.82
C GLY A 188 8.86 5.61 13.60
N VAL A 189 9.22 6.88 13.79
CA VAL A 189 8.36 7.89 14.44
C VAL A 189 7.66 8.73 13.37
N ASP A 190 8.44 9.43 12.56
CA ASP A 190 7.92 10.32 11.51
C ASP A 190 7.74 9.57 10.19
N MET A 191 6.66 9.84 9.48
CA MET A 191 6.32 9.19 8.22
C MET A 191 7.06 9.86 7.05
N PRO A 192 7.97 9.17 6.34
CA PRO A 192 8.78 9.79 5.30
C PRO A 192 8.00 10.08 4.02
N ASP A 193 6.94 9.35 3.71
CA ASP A 193 6.08 9.56 2.55
C ASP A 193 5.37 10.93 2.60
N ALA A 194 4.97 11.37 3.81
CA ALA A 194 4.39 12.70 4.04
C ALA A 194 5.36 13.88 3.76
N LEU A 195 6.64 13.59 3.59
CA LEU A 195 7.70 14.58 3.35
C LEU A 195 8.24 14.51 1.91
N ALA A 196 7.82 13.51 1.14
CA ALA A 196 8.40 13.21 -0.17
C ALA A 196 8.13 14.31 -1.20
N GLY A 197 6.89 14.79 -1.28
CA GLY A 197 6.50 15.87 -2.20
C GLY A 197 7.17 17.19 -1.85
N PHE A 198 7.30 17.53 -0.57
CA PHE A 198 8.03 18.71 -0.12
C PHE A 198 9.52 18.65 -0.50
N ALA A 199 10.18 17.50 -0.31
CA ALA A 199 11.57 17.32 -0.69
C ALA A 199 11.78 17.42 -2.23
N ALA A 200 10.87 16.81 -3.00
CA ALA A 200 10.91 16.82 -4.46
C ALA A 200 10.71 18.23 -5.04
N SER A 201 9.69 18.94 -4.55
CA SER A 201 9.44 20.33 -4.96
C SER A 201 10.60 21.25 -4.59
N ALA A 202 11.17 21.09 -3.40
CA ALA A 202 12.35 21.88 -2.99
C ALA A 202 13.56 21.61 -3.90
N ALA A 203 13.76 20.36 -4.39
CA ALA A 203 14.82 20.07 -5.35
C ALA A 203 14.57 20.74 -6.72
N LEU A 204 13.32 20.80 -7.18
CA LEU A 204 12.93 21.56 -8.39
C LEU A 204 13.12 23.08 -8.18
N ALA A 205 12.73 23.60 -7.03
CA ALA A 205 12.87 25.02 -6.72
C ALA A 205 14.32 25.51 -6.80
N VAL A 206 15.28 24.71 -6.29
CA VAL A 206 16.72 25.07 -6.33
C VAL A 206 17.40 24.74 -7.66
N SER A 207 16.71 24.11 -8.62
CA SER A 207 17.21 23.85 -9.97
C SER A 207 16.88 24.99 -10.94
N ASP A 208 17.43 24.93 -12.14
CA ASP A 208 17.08 25.82 -13.24
C ASP A 208 15.96 25.25 -14.17
N ILE A 209 15.39 24.10 -13.81
CA ILE A 209 14.31 23.46 -14.58
C ILE A 209 13.05 24.32 -14.53
N PRO A 210 12.34 24.53 -15.66
CA PRO A 210 11.08 25.25 -15.71
C PRO A 210 10.03 24.58 -14.84
N PHE A 211 9.53 25.30 -13.84
CA PHE A 211 8.57 24.78 -12.88
C PHE A 211 7.82 25.94 -12.23
N ASN A 212 6.48 25.93 -12.32
CA ASN A 212 5.59 27.00 -11.84
C ASN A 212 5.22 26.84 -10.35
N GLY A 213 5.94 25.98 -9.62
CA GLY A 213 5.80 25.83 -8.16
C GLY A 213 6.43 26.98 -7.39
N PRO A 214 6.60 26.85 -6.06
CA PRO A 214 6.63 25.53 -5.38
C PRO A 214 5.27 24.98 -5.01
N ILE A 215 5.27 23.66 -4.76
CA ILE A 215 4.19 22.91 -4.15
C ILE A 215 4.73 22.23 -2.89
N SER A 216 3.85 21.87 -1.97
CA SER A 216 4.20 20.94 -0.90
C SER A 216 3.11 19.93 -0.64
N GLU A 217 3.46 18.87 0.05
CA GLU A 217 2.54 17.84 0.52
C GLU A 217 2.62 17.77 2.04
N VAL A 218 1.46 17.54 2.66
CA VAL A 218 1.37 17.16 4.06
C VAL A 218 0.37 16.02 4.22
N ARG A 219 0.59 15.19 5.22
CA ARG A 219 -0.41 14.27 5.73
C ARG A 219 -1.24 15.01 6.78
N VAL A 220 -2.56 14.95 6.69
CA VAL A 220 -3.46 15.44 7.72
C VAL A 220 -4.30 14.27 8.24
N ALA A 221 -4.28 14.07 9.55
CA ALA A 221 -5.12 13.10 10.22
C ALA A 221 -6.11 13.80 11.15
N ARG A 222 -7.31 13.21 11.33
CA ARG A 222 -8.23 13.64 12.39
C ARG A 222 -8.19 12.62 13.52
N ILE A 223 -7.89 13.11 14.74
CA ILE A 223 -7.72 12.29 15.94
C ILE A 223 -8.54 12.96 17.05
N ASP A 224 -9.51 12.25 17.59
CA ASP A 224 -10.42 12.79 18.61
C ASP A 224 -11.10 14.12 18.21
N GLY A 225 -11.37 14.31 16.90
CA GLY A 225 -11.99 15.51 16.32
C GLY A 225 -11.00 16.64 15.98
N GLU A 226 -9.71 16.51 16.31
CA GLU A 226 -8.70 17.55 16.04
C GLU A 226 -7.82 17.15 14.82
N PHE A 227 -7.43 18.15 14.02
CA PHE A 227 -6.55 17.95 12.87
C PHE A 227 -5.08 17.99 13.27
N VAL A 228 -4.35 16.95 12.91
CA VAL A 228 -2.90 16.79 13.15
C VAL A 228 -2.15 16.76 11.83
N ILE A 229 -1.20 17.68 11.64
CA ILE A 229 -0.36 17.75 10.45
C ILE A 229 0.86 16.85 10.63
N ASN A 230 1.13 16.02 9.63
CA ASN A 230 2.19 15.02 9.62
C ASN A 230 2.20 14.19 10.91
N PRO A 231 1.12 13.44 11.20
CA PRO A 231 1.03 12.60 12.40
C PRO A 231 2.19 11.60 12.44
N THR A 232 2.55 11.16 13.63
CA THR A 232 3.44 10.01 13.81
C THR A 232 2.70 8.71 13.52
N PHE A 233 3.41 7.61 13.26
CA PHE A 233 2.81 6.29 13.08
C PHE A 233 1.83 5.93 14.22
N ALA A 234 2.23 6.15 15.48
CA ALA A 234 1.40 5.85 16.66
C ALA A 234 0.16 6.74 16.78
N GLN A 235 0.19 7.97 16.25
CA GLN A 235 -0.96 8.86 16.20
C GLN A 235 -1.94 8.41 15.11
N LEU A 236 -1.42 7.99 13.95
CA LEU A 236 -2.25 7.58 12.82
C LEU A 236 -3.12 6.36 13.13
N GLU A 237 -2.67 5.43 13.97
CA GLU A 237 -3.46 4.27 14.42
C GLU A 237 -4.81 4.65 15.05
N LYS A 238 -4.92 5.86 15.63
CA LYS A 238 -6.12 6.37 16.30
C LYS A 238 -6.99 7.24 15.40
N ALA A 239 -6.52 7.55 14.20
CA ALA A 239 -7.21 8.46 13.31
C ALA A 239 -8.49 7.84 12.73
N ASP A 240 -9.48 8.69 12.52
CA ASP A 240 -10.68 8.38 11.74
C ASP A 240 -10.65 8.99 10.34
N MET A 241 -9.61 9.80 10.04
CA MET A 241 -9.30 10.36 8.74
C MET A 241 -7.78 10.38 8.56
N ASP A 242 -7.30 9.95 7.38
CA ASP A 242 -5.92 9.99 6.94
C ASP A 242 -5.86 10.46 5.49
N LEU A 243 -5.37 11.68 5.26
CA LEU A 243 -5.31 12.30 3.94
C LEU A 243 -3.90 12.78 3.63
N MET A 244 -3.44 12.54 2.40
CA MET A 244 -2.34 13.25 1.78
C MET A 244 -2.91 14.40 0.95
N VAL A 245 -2.41 15.60 1.19
CA VAL A 245 -2.86 16.82 0.51
C VAL A 245 -1.64 17.51 -0.11
N GLY A 246 -1.69 17.75 -1.41
CA GLY A 246 -0.73 18.55 -2.15
C GLY A 246 -1.33 19.90 -2.55
N ALA A 247 -0.63 20.99 -2.29
CA ALA A 247 -1.09 22.34 -2.63
C ALA A 247 0.07 23.30 -2.94
N THR A 248 -0.22 24.29 -3.77
CA THR A 248 0.61 25.50 -3.90
C THR A 248 0.30 26.47 -2.76
N ILE A 249 0.85 27.68 -2.80
CA ILE A 249 0.46 28.75 -1.87
C ILE A 249 -1.02 29.11 -2.00
N ASP A 250 -1.55 29.06 -3.22
CA ASP A 250 -2.87 29.60 -3.52
C ASP A 250 -3.96 28.53 -3.60
N ASN A 251 -3.61 27.32 -4.04
CA ASN A 251 -4.62 26.34 -4.47
C ASN A 251 -4.29 24.90 -4.04
N ILE A 252 -5.35 24.12 -3.74
CA ILE A 252 -5.27 22.66 -3.59
C ILE A 252 -5.09 22.04 -4.98
N MET A 253 -4.14 21.12 -5.11
CA MET A 253 -3.77 20.46 -6.37
C MET A 253 -4.05 18.95 -6.35
N MET A 254 -3.86 18.28 -5.22
CA MET A 254 -3.98 16.84 -5.09
C MET A 254 -4.51 16.48 -3.70
N VAL A 255 -5.43 15.53 -3.65
CA VAL A 255 -5.90 14.92 -2.40
C VAL A 255 -6.00 13.41 -2.60
N GLU A 256 -5.54 12.62 -1.63
CA GLU A 256 -5.78 11.19 -1.59
C GLU A 256 -5.79 10.70 -0.16
N GLY A 257 -6.76 9.85 0.19
CA GLY A 257 -6.77 9.24 1.52
C GLY A 257 -8.02 8.45 1.83
N GLU A 258 -8.12 8.07 3.09
CA GLU A 258 -9.16 7.22 3.65
C GLU A 258 -9.76 7.83 4.90
N MET A 259 -10.99 7.41 5.20
CA MET A 259 -11.72 7.91 6.35
C MET A 259 -12.83 6.95 6.80
N LYS A 260 -13.24 7.08 8.05
CA LYS A 260 -14.24 6.22 8.69
C LYS A 260 -15.60 6.93 8.70
N GLU A 261 -16.29 6.94 7.55
CA GLU A 261 -17.62 7.55 7.37
C GLU A 261 -17.66 9.04 7.81
N VAL A 262 -16.66 9.80 7.34
CA VAL A 262 -16.51 11.23 7.67
C VAL A 262 -17.40 12.07 6.77
N SER A 263 -17.91 13.20 7.28
CA SER A 263 -18.74 14.12 6.50
C SER A 263 -17.94 14.89 5.43
N GLU A 264 -18.64 15.35 4.39
CA GLU A 264 -18.06 16.20 3.34
C GLU A 264 -17.53 17.52 3.92
N LEU A 265 -18.16 18.05 4.96
CA LEU A 265 -17.73 19.27 5.63
C LEU A 265 -16.40 19.06 6.39
N ASP A 266 -16.28 17.96 7.14
CA ASP A 266 -15.06 17.63 7.87
C ASP A 266 -13.87 17.42 6.90
N LEU A 267 -14.14 16.80 5.73
CA LEU A 267 -13.12 16.69 4.68
C LEU A 267 -12.67 18.06 4.20
N LEU A 268 -13.59 18.98 3.95
CA LEU A 268 -13.28 20.35 3.52
C LEU A 268 -12.45 21.11 4.58
N GLU A 269 -12.78 20.97 5.84
CA GLU A 269 -12.03 21.60 6.95
C GLU A 269 -10.62 21.00 7.09
N ALA A 270 -10.47 19.68 6.89
CA ALA A 270 -9.14 19.03 6.85
C ALA A 270 -8.28 19.58 5.72
N LEU A 271 -8.86 19.79 4.52
CA LEU A 271 -8.15 20.39 3.39
C LEU A 271 -7.69 21.82 3.68
N LYS A 272 -8.50 22.62 4.34
CA LYS A 272 -8.14 23.97 4.77
C LYS A 272 -6.98 23.95 5.78
N ALA A 273 -7.02 23.06 6.77
CA ALA A 273 -5.96 22.89 7.75
C ALA A 273 -4.64 22.44 7.11
N ALA A 274 -4.70 21.50 6.17
CA ALA A 274 -3.54 21.05 5.41
C ALA A 274 -2.94 22.21 4.57
N HIS A 275 -3.79 22.98 3.89
CA HIS A 275 -3.35 24.10 3.04
C HIS A 275 -2.60 25.18 3.82
N GLU A 276 -3.08 25.55 5.02
CA GLU A 276 -2.38 26.50 5.86
C GLU A 276 -0.95 26.03 6.25
N ALA A 277 -0.78 24.75 6.53
CA ALA A 277 0.53 24.16 6.80
C ALA A 277 1.42 24.14 5.54
N ILE A 278 0.85 23.86 4.38
CA ILE A 278 1.54 23.83 3.09
C ILE A 278 2.04 25.22 2.70
N LYS A 279 1.25 26.28 2.91
CA LYS A 279 1.67 27.66 2.61
C LYS A 279 3.01 28.02 3.26
N VAL A 280 3.21 27.63 4.52
CA VAL A 280 4.46 27.88 5.25
C VAL A 280 5.63 27.09 4.63
N GLN A 281 5.38 25.87 4.18
CA GLN A 281 6.39 25.05 3.52
C GLN A 281 6.75 25.56 2.12
N CYS A 282 5.78 26.04 1.36
CA CYS A 282 6.01 26.70 0.07
C CYS A 282 6.83 28.00 0.24
N GLN A 283 6.51 28.82 1.24
CA GLN A 283 7.26 30.03 1.54
C GLN A 283 8.73 29.73 1.85
N ALA A 284 9.01 28.67 2.62
CA ALA A 284 10.38 28.25 2.91
C ALA A 284 11.16 27.80 1.66
N GLN A 285 10.48 27.20 0.67
CA GLN A 285 11.08 26.85 -0.61
C GLN A 285 11.41 28.08 -1.46
N ILE A 286 10.53 29.09 -1.49
CA ILE A 286 10.78 30.36 -2.16
C ILE A 286 12.04 31.04 -1.57
N GLU A 287 12.10 31.10 -0.24
CA GLU A 287 13.26 31.67 0.44
C GLU A 287 14.56 30.88 0.20
N LEU A 288 14.45 29.53 0.05
CA LEU A 288 15.59 28.68 -0.29
C LEU A 288 16.06 28.94 -1.72
N MET A 289 15.10 29.00 -2.67
CA MET A 289 15.35 29.33 -4.09
C MET A 289 16.05 30.69 -4.26
N GLU A 290 15.57 31.71 -3.55
CA GLU A 290 16.18 33.04 -3.53
C GLU A 290 17.61 33.02 -2.95
N ALA A 291 17.81 32.32 -1.84
CA ALA A 291 19.10 32.19 -1.19
C ALA A 291 20.15 31.45 -2.05
N VAL A 292 19.70 30.52 -2.89
CA VAL A 292 20.52 29.79 -3.88
C VAL A 292 20.77 30.64 -5.11
N GLY A 293 19.84 31.54 -5.47
CA GLY A 293 19.89 32.36 -6.67
C GLY A 293 19.33 31.63 -7.91
N SER A 294 18.46 30.63 -7.74
CA SER A 294 17.83 29.83 -8.82
C SER A 294 16.43 30.32 -9.23
N THR A 295 16.20 31.64 -9.09
CA THR A 295 14.94 32.28 -9.49
C THR A 295 14.77 32.37 -11.01
N VAL A 296 15.87 32.34 -11.76
CA VAL A 296 15.83 32.32 -13.22
C VAL A 296 15.92 30.87 -13.69
N LYS A 297 14.89 30.42 -14.40
CA LYS A 297 14.83 29.08 -14.99
C LYS A 297 15.44 29.09 -16.38
N ARG A 298 15.88 27.89 -16.87
CA ARG A 298 16.47 27.73 -18.22
C ARG A 298 15.47 28.11 -19.30
N GLU A 299 15.99 28.75 -20.36
CA GLU A 299 15.21 28.97 -21.58
C GLU A 299 15.09 27.66 -22.38
N TYR A 300 13.98 27.46 -23.03
CA TYR A 300 13.72 26.29 -23.88
C TYR A 300 12.79 26.67 -25.03
N CYS A 301 12.81 25.86 -26.10
CA CYS A 301 11.90 25.97 -27.22
C CYS A 301 11.59 24.54 -27.69
N HIS A 302 10.54 23.92 -27.12
CA HIS A 302 10.15 22.54 -27.42
C HIS A 302 8.96 22.49 -28.38
N GLU A 303 8.36 23.63 -28.69
CA GLU A 303 7.26 23.71 -29.65
C GLU A 303 7.56 24.75 -30.72
N VAL A 304 7.32 24.37 -31.96
CA VAL A 304 7.17 25.30 -33.07
C VAL A 304 5.67 25.62 -33.19
N ASN A 305 5.33 26.89 -33.21
CA ASN A 305 3.96 27.36 -33.37
C ASN A 305 3.79 28.11 -34.70
N ASP A 306 2.62 27.95 -35.27
CA ASP A 306 2.17 28.67 -36.45
C ASP A 306 0.77 29.23 -36.13
N ASP A 307 0.75 30.52 -35.73
CA ASP A 307 -0.49 31.17 -35.26
C ASP A 307 -1.50 31.40 -36.42
N ASP A 308 -1.00 31.59 -37.64
CA ASP A 308 -1.85 31.72 -38.83
C ASP A 308 -2.55 30.39 -39.13
N LEU A 309 -1.82 29.28 -39.14
CA LEU A 309 -2.36 27.95 -39.32
C LEU A 309 -3.32 27.57 -38.17
N ARG A 310 -2.99 27.93 -36.90
CA ARG A 310 -3.90 27.73 -35.77
C ARG A 310 -5.22 28.43 -35.96
N ALA A 311 -5.20 29.71 -36.41
CA ALA A 311 -6.41 30.47 -36.69
C ALA A 311 -7.23 29.87 -37.86
N GLU A 312 -6.55 29.37 -38.89
CA GLU A 312 -7.20 28.70 -40.04
C GLU A 312 -7.91 27.41 -39.62
N VAL A 313 -7.21 26.52 -38.82
CA VAL A 313 -7.80 25.31 -38.30
C VAL A 313 -9.02 25.63 -37.44
N LYS A 314 -8.92 26.61 -36.53
CA LYS A 314 -10.04 27.04 -35.71
C LYS A 314 -11.22 27.52 -36.53
N ALA A 315 -10.99 28.39 -37.50
CA ALA A 315 -12.04 28.94 -38.34
C ALA A 315 -12.76 27.89 -39.19
N ALA A 316 -12.05 26.88 -39.67
CA ALA A 316 -12.61 25.84 -40.54
C ALA A 316 -13.30 24.69 -39.78
N CYS A 317 -12.81 24.37 -38.57
CA CYS A 317 -13.22 23.17 -37.86
C CYS A 317 -14.12 23.42 -36.65
N TYR A 318 -14.09 24.62 -36.01
CA TYR A 318 -14.76 24.87 -34.72
C TYR A 318 -16.29 24.64 -34.79
N ASP A 319 -16.99 25.20 -35.77
CA ASP A 319 -18.44 25.05 -35.84
C ASP A 319 -18.87 23.59 -36.08
N LYS A 320 -18.06 22.82 -36.82
CA LYS A 320 -18.31 21.40 -37.05
C LYS A 320 -18.08 20.60 -35.76
N ALA A 321 -16.98 20.86 -35.07
CA ALA A 321 -16.66 20.22 -33.79
C ALA A 321 -17.72 20.56 -32.73
N TYR A 322 -18.16 21.82 -32.66
CA TYR A 322 -19.23 22.23 -31.74
C TYR A 322 -20.56 21.52 -32.04
N ALA A 323 -20.92 21.38 -33.32
CA ALA A 323 -22.12 20.66 -33.72
C ALA A 323 -22.09 19.18 -33.29
N ILE A 324 -20.94 18.51 -33.41
CA ILE A 324 -20.76 17.13 -32.94
C ILE A 324 -20.89 17.07 -31.40
N ALA A 325 -20.27 17.98 -30.67
CA ALA A 325 -20.38 18.06 -29.21
C ALA A 325 -21.86 18.32 -28.79
N ALA A 326 -22.57 19.21 -29.51
CA ALA A 326 -23.95 19.55 -29.23
C ALA A 326 -24.96 18.47 -29.68
N GLU A 327 -24.61 17.54 -30.56
CA GLU A 327 -25.45 16.40 -30.93
C GLU A 327 -25.74 15.51 -29.72
N GLY A 328 -24.74 15.27 -28.85
CA GLY A 328 -24.91 14.49 -27.66
C GLY A 328 -25.00 12.98 -27.90
N ASN A 329 -24.19 12.49 -28.82
CA ASN A 329 -24.15 11.07 -29.19
C ASN A 329 -23.56 10.21 -28.04
N ARG A 330 -24.29 9.18 -27.61
CA ARG A 330 -23.87 8.27 -26.51
C ARG A 330 -22.80 7.29 -26.94
N ASP A 331 -22.76 6.90 -28.21
CA ASP A 331 -21.76 5.96 -28.71
C ASP A 331 -20.39 6.62 -28.80
N LYS A 332 -19.43 6.11 -27.96
CA LYS A 332 -18.07 6.61 -27.90
C LYS A 332 -17.34 6.51 -29.25
N HIS A 333 -17.49 5.38 -29.95
CA HIS A 333 -16.78 5.14 -31.21
C HIS A 333 -17.31 6.03 -32.32
N ALA A 334 -18.65 6.09 -32.47
CA ALA A 334 -19.28 6.95 -33.45
C ALA A 334 -18.95 8.44 -33.25
N ARG A 335 -18.86 8.88 -31.97
CA ARG A 335 -18.45 10.25 -31.63
C ARG A 335 -16.99 10.52 -31.98
N ALA A 336 -16.07 9.60 -31.64
CA ALA A 336 -14.65 9.71 -31.97
C ALA A 336 -14.46 9.73 -33.52
N GLU A 337 -15.13 8.87 -34.26
CA GLU A 337 -15.09 8.85 -35.71
C GLU A 337 -15.62 10.17 -36.33
N ALA A 338 -16.64 10.78 -35.75
CA ALA A 338 -17.18 12.06 -36.21
C ALA A 338 -16.16 13.20 -36.03
N PHE A 339 -15.49 13.28 -34.86
CA PHE A 339 -14.41 14.26 -34.65
C PHE A 339 -13.23 14.00 -35.57
N GLU A 340 -12.81 12.75 -35.72
CA GLU A 340 -11.72 12.37 -36.62
C GLU A 340 -12.03 12.74 -38.08
N ALA A 341 -13.27 12.55 -38.54
CA ALA A 341 -13.67 12.90 -39.89
C ALA A 341 -13.49 14.40 -40.21
N VAL A 342 -13.81 15.29 -39.25
CA VAL A 342 -13.57 16.74 -39.39
C VAL A 342 -12.08 17.05 -39.52
N ARG A 343 -11.26 16.42 -38.71
CA ARG A 343 -9.79 16.58 -38.75
C ARG A 343 -9.21 16.13 -40.09
N GLU A 344 -9.60 14.94 -40.54
CA GLU A 344 -9.08 14.36 -41.79
C GLU A 344 -9.60 15.10 -43.03
N GLU A 345 -10.85 15.62 -43.01
CA GLU A 345 -11.36 16.51 -44.06
C GLU A 345 -10.50 17.75 -44.20
N PHE A 346 -10.15 18.42 -43.09
CA PHE A 346 -9.29 19.61 -43.14
C PHE A 346 -7.88 19.27 -43.62
N LYS A 347 -7.28 18.18 -43.13
CA LYS A 347 -5.92 17.76 -43.56
C LYS A 347 -5.87 17.45 -45.06
N ALA A 348 -6.90 16.80 -45.60
CA ALA A 348 -6.99 16.51 -47.03
C ALA A 348 -7.06 17.78 -47.83
N ALA A 349 -7.93 18.75 -47.46
CA ALA A 349 -8.05 20.03 -48.12
C ALA A 349 -6.74 20.86 -48.04
N TYR A 350 -6.08 20.86 -46.88
CA TYR A 350 -4.78 21.53 -46.69
C TYR A 350 -3.70 20.92 -47.58
N THR A 351 -3.63 19.58 -47.65
CA THR A 351 -2.68 18.85 -48.50
C THR A 351 -2.89 19.15 -50.00
N GLU A 352 -4.15 19.21 -50.43
CA GLU A 352 -4.48 19.55 -51.82
C GLU A 352 -4.10 21.00 -52.16
N ALA A 353 -4.37 21.95 -51.24
CA ALA A 353 -4.05 23.35 -51.42
C ALA A 353 -2.52 23.63 -51.43
N HIS A 354 -1.72 22.76 -50.80
CA HIS A 354 -0.28 22.88 -50.65
C HIS A 354 0.49 21.76 -51.35
N ALA A 355 -0.03 21.23 -52.46
CA ALA A 355 0.55 20.10 -53.21
C ALA A 355 1.99 20.33 -53.71
N GLU A 356 2.44 21.59 -53.79
CA GLU A 356 3.77 21.98 -54.21
C GLU A 356 4.77 22.15 -53.02
N MET A 357 4.29 22.02 -51.79
CA MET A 357 5.12 22.10 -50.56
C MET A 357 6.08 20.92 -50.45
N ASP A 358 7.25 21.15 -49.86
CA ASP A 358 8.16 20.06 -49.54
C ASP A 358 7.52 19.01 -48.62
N ALA A 359 7.84 17.75 -48.85
CA ALA A 359 7.20 16.64 -48.10
C ALA A 359 7.45 16.68 -46.59
N ASP A 360 8.66 17.08 -46.16
CA ASP A 360 9.02 17.18 -44.74
C ASP A 360 8.30 18.38 -44.12
N GLU A 361 8.26 19.51 -44.79
CA GLU A 361 7.51 20.71 -44.35
C GLU A 361 6.01 20.42 -44.24
N LEU A 362 5.43 19.74 -45.22
CA LEU A 362 4.02 19.31 -45.18
C LEU A 362 3.74 18.40 -43.99
N ALA A 363 4.65 17.43 -43.70
CA ALA A 363 4.51 16.54 -42.55
C ALA A 363 4.52 17.30 -41.22
N GLU A 364 5.40 18.31 -41.07
CA GLU A 364 5.42 19.19 -39.91
C GLU A 364 4.10 19.98 -39.76
N LYS A 365 3.57 20.56 -40.86
CA LYS A 365 2.29 21.27 -40.84
C LYS A 365 1.12 20.34 -40.47
N LEU A 366 1.09 19.13 -41.00
CA LEU A 366 0.05 18.14 -40.66
C LEU A 366 0.12 17.71 -39.18
N SER A 367 1.33 17.66 -38.59
CA SER A 367 1.48 17.45 -37.18
C SER A 367 0.94 18.60 -36.33
N LEU A 368 1.21 19.86 -36.75
CA LEU A 368 0.65 21.04 -36.12
C LEU A 368 -0.88 21.08 -36.23
N ILE A 369 -1.47 20.69 -37.38
CA ILE A 369 -2.90 20.62 -37.59
C ILE A 369 -3.53 19.65 -36.59
N ASN A 370 -2.92 18.47 -36.32
CA ASN A 370 -3.44 17.53 -35.33
C ASN A 370 -3.48 18.18 -33.93
N ARG A 371 -2.43 18.90 -33.52
CA ARG A 371 -2.36 19.59 -32.23
C ARG A 371 -3.39 20.71 -32.12
N TYR A 372 -3.49 21.55 -33.12
CA TYR A 372 -4.45 22.68 -33.15
C TYR A 372 -5.90 22.21 -33.24
N TYR A 373 -6.14 21.08 -33.92
CA TYR A 373 -7.48 20.49 -33.98
C TYR A 373 -7.88 19.93 -32.60
N HIS A 374 -6.95 19.32 -31.86
CA HIS A 374 -7.21 18.88 -30.49
C HIS A 374 -7.61 20.05 -29.58
N ASP A 375 -6.95 21.22 -29.73
CA ASP A 375 -7.35 22.46 -29.03
C ASP A 375 -8.76 22.91 -29.40
N VAL A 376 -9.13 22.77 -30.67
CA VAL A 376 -10.49 23.09 -31.19
C VAL A 376 -11.54 22.14 -30.61
N GLU A 377 -11.27 20.85 -30.59
CA GLU A 377 -12.14 19.82 -29.97
C GLU A 377 -12.36 20.10 -28.50
N LYS A 378 -11.27 20.36 -27.77
CA LYS A 378 -11.29 20.72 -26.34
C LYS A 378 -12.14 21.98 -26.10
N ASP A 379 -11.94 23.05 -26.88
CA ASP A 379 -12.68 24.30 -26.73
C ASP A 379 -14.17 24.11 -27.07
N ALA A 380 -14.50 23.38 -28.13
CA ALA A 380 -15.87 23.10 -28.54
C ALA A 380 -16.63 22.28 -27.46
N MET A 381 -16.03 21.22 -26.93
CA MET A 381 -16.61 20.42 -25.85
C MET A 381 -16.86 21.27 -24.60
N ARG A 382 -15.85 22.03 -24.17
CA ARG A 382 -15.92 22.85 -22.96
C ARG A 382 -16.98 23.93 -23.07
N ARG A 383 -17.06 24.61 -24.23
CA ARG A 383 -18.08 25.63 -24.51
C ARG A 383 -19.49 25.05 -24.53
N CYS A 384 -19.69 23.90 -25.16
CA CYS A 384 -21.00 23.22 -25.16
C CYS A 384 -21.48 22.95 -23.74
N ILE A 385 -20.60 22.40 -22.87
CA ILE A 385 -20.94 22.12 -21.47
C ILE A 385 -21.20 23.42 -20.68
N LEU A 386 -20.36 24.45 -20.85
CA LEU A 386 -20.52 25.71 -20.13
C LEU A 386 -21.74 26.51 -20.59
N ASP A 387 -22.00 26.58 -21.90
CA ASP A 387 -23.02 27.47 -22.46
C ASP A 387 -24.39 26.84 -22.48
N GLU A 388 -24.49 25.56 -22.83
CA GLU A 388 -25.75 24.83 -22.95
C GLU A 388 -26.06 23.90 -21.78
N GLY A 389 -25.09 23.60 -20.93
CA GLY A 389 -25.22 22.60 -19.86
C GLY A 389 -25.35 21.16 -20.40
N LYS A 390 -24.99 20.92 -21.64
CA LYS A 390 -25.12 19.66 -22.35
C LYS A 390 -23.77 19.00 -22.53
N ARG A 391 -23.67 17.73 -22.15
CA ARG A 391 -22.46 16.93 -22.23
C ARG A 391 -22.34 16.19 -23.55
N LEU A 392 -21.15 15.66 -23.87
CA LEU A 392 -20.85 14.94 -25.12
C LEU A 392 -21.79 13.77 -25.42
N ASP A 393 -22.35 13.13 -24.39
CA ASP A 393 -23.32 12.04 -24.51
C ASP A 393 -24.78 12.47 -24.31
N GLY A 394 -25.03 13.78 -24.30
CA GLY A 394 -26.35 14.39 -24.17
C GLY A 394 -26.90 14.47 -22.75
N ARG A 395 -26.17 14.04 -21.75
CA ARG A 395 -26.55 14.19 -20.33
C ARG A 395 -26.44 15.64 -19.86
N SER A 396 -27.16 15.96 -18.78
CA SER A 396 -26.92 17.15 -17.96
C SER A 396 -25.67 16.97 -17.10
N THR A 397 -25.26 18.05 -16.43
CA THR A 397 -24.06 18.04 -15.54
C THR A 397 -24.18 17.12 -14.32
N THR A 398 -25.41 16.77 -13.92
CA THR A 398 -25.68 15.93 -12.72
C THR A 398 -26.14 14.51 -13.07
N ASP A 399 -26.43 14.21 -14.33
CA ASP A 399 -26.93 12.91 -14.75
C ASP A 399 -25.86 11.81 -14.64
N ILE A 400 -26.29 10.63 -14.20
CA ILE A 400 -25.49 9.42 -14.10
C ILE A 400 -25.90 8.48 -15.24
N ARG A 401 -24.92 7.80 -15.86
CA ARG A 401 -25.20 6.80 -16.90
C ARG A 401 -26.06 5.65 -16.35
N PRO A 402 -26.82 4.96 -17.21
CA PRO A 402 -27.59 3.79 -16.80
C PRO A 402 -26.73 2.75 -16.08
N ILE A 403 -27.24 2.23 -14.96
CA ILE A 403 -26.56 1.23 -14.15
C ILE A 403 -27.27 -0.10 -14.30
N TRP A 404 -26.48 -1.16 -14.51
CA TRP A 404 -26.92 -2.54 -14.47
C TRP A 404 -26.00 -3.35 -13.55
N CYS A 405 -26.58 -4.15 -12.65
CA CYS A 405 -25.87 -4.98 -11.70
C CYS A 405 -26.42 -6.41 -11.73
N GLU A 406 -25.52 -7.37 -11.54
CA GLU A 406 -25.87 -8.79 -11.36
C GLU A 406 -24.93 -9.42 -10.36
N VAL A 407 -25.48 -10.22 -9.42
CA VAL A 407 -24.71 -10.97 -8.42
C VAL A 407 -24.83 -12.47 -8.71
N ASP A 408 -23.96 -13.28 -8.11
CA ASP A 408 -23.88 -14.74 -8.34
C ASP A 408 -23.59 -15.11 -9.81
N TYR A 409 -22.84 -14.27 -10.49
CA TYR A 409 -22.56 -14.39 -11.92
C TYR A 409 -21.62 -15.55 -12.25
N LEU A 410 -20.60 -15.78 -11.41
CA LEU A 410 -19.60 -16.85 -11.60
C LEU A 410 -19.84 -18.01 -10.63
N PRO A 411 -19.89 -19.26 -11.12
CA PRO A 411 -20.19 -20.41 -10.25
C PRO A 411 -19.00 -20.86 -9.37
N GLY A 412 -17.77 -20.52 -9.71
CA GLY A 412 -16.56 -20.97 -9.01
C GLY A 412 -16.13 -20.14 -7.81
N PRO A 413 -16.13 -18.79 -7.88
CA PRO A 413 -15.80 -17.93 -6.74
C PRO A 413 -16.78 -18.04 -5.58
N HIS A 414 -16.34 -17.62 -4.38
CA HIS A 414 -17.19 -17.61 -3.18
C HIS A 414 -18.22 -16.47 -3.19
N GLY A 415 -18.01 -15.45 -3.99
CA GLY A 415 -18.94 -14.39 -4.36
C GLY A 415 -18.52 -13.78 -5.69
N SER A 416 -19.48 -13.24 -6.45
CA SER A 416 -19.19 -12.58 -7.72
C SER A 416 -20.26 -11.62 -8.12
N ALA A 417 -19.86 -10.54 -8.82
CA ALA A 417 -20.79 -9.56 -9.34
C ALA A 417 -20.29 -8.93 -10.65
N VAL A 418 -21.23 -8.55 -11.48
CA VAL A 418 -21.00 -7.63 -12.59
C VAL A 418 -21.63 -6.29 -12.23
N PHE A 419 -20.89 -5.22 -12.42
CA PHE A 419 -21.39 -3.86 -12.32
C PHE A 419 -21.08 -3.12 -13.61
N THR A 420 -22.11 -2.56 -14.22
CA THR A 420 -22.01 -1.79 -15.47
C THR A 420 -22.60 -0.40 -15.25
N ARG A 421 -21.87 0.63 -15.67
CA ARG A 421 -22.31 2.03 -15.70
C ARG A 421 -22.02 2.61 -17.08
N GLY A 422 -23.06 2.65 -17.94
CA GLY A 422 -22.86 2.94 -19.36
C GLY A 422 -21.85 1.99 -20.00
N GLU A 423 -20.79 2.53 -20.56
CA GLU A 423 -19.69 1.81 -21.21
C GLU A 423 -18.51 1.55 -20.26
N THR A 424 -18.78 1.37 -18.96
CA THR A 424 -17.76 0.99 -17.97
C THR A 424 -18.27 -0.21 -17.19
N GLN A 425 -17.56 -1.34 -17.30
CA GLN A 425 -17.97 -2.61 -16.72
C GLN A 425 -16.85 -3.26 -15.92
N SER A 426 -17.19 -3.73 -14.73
CA SER A 426 -16.31 -4.53 -13.87
C SER A 426 -16.95 -5.88 -13.56
N LEU A 427 -16.21 -6.96 -13.80
CA LEU A 427 -16.49 -8.31 -13.29
C LEU A 427 -15.61 -8.53 -12.06
N THR A 428 -16.24 -8.69 -10.92
CA THR A 428 -15.53 -8.82 -9.65
C THR A 428 -15.84 -10.14 -8.97
N SER A 429 -14.82 -10.80 -8.46
CA SER A 429 -14.90 -12.05 -7.72
C SER A 429 -14.33 -11.93 -6.32
N VAL A 430 -14.89 -12.70 -5.37
CA VAL A 430 -14.44 -12.78 -3.98
C VAL A 430 -14.02 -14.21 -3.67
N THR A 431 -12.85 -14.33 -3.06
CA THR A 431 -12.33 -15.57 -2.49
C THR A 431 -12.13 -15.39 -1.00
N LEU A 432 -12.69 -16.31 -0.22
CA LEU A 432 -12.52 -16.40 1.23
C LEU A 432 -11.44 -17.42 1.52
N GLY A 433 -10.42 -17.00 2.25
CA GLY A 433 -9.29 -17.83 2.65
C GLY A 433 -9.17 -17.94 4.17
N THR A 434 -8.13 -18.60 4.62
CA THR A 434 -7.79 -18.80 6.02
C THR A 434 -6.68 -17.82 6.43
N LYS A 435 -6.27 -17.84 7.68
CA LYS A 435 -5.14 -17.07 8.19
C LYS A 435 -3.81 -17.33 7.45
N SER A 436 -3.62 -18.53 6.89
CA SER A 436 -2.43 -18.85 6.09
C SER A 436 -2.35 -18.08 4.77
N ASP A 437 -3.47 -17.55 4.30
CA ASP A 437 -3.58 -16.79 3.04
C ASP A 437 -3.37 -15.29 3.22
N GLU A 438 -3.12 -14.82 4.45
CA GLU A 438 -2.81 -13.42 4.74
C GLU A 438 -1.55 -12.96 3.97
N LYS A 439 -1.64 -11.78 3.35
CA LYS A 439 -0.48 -11.13 2.72
C LYS A 439 0.50 -10.70 3.79
N ILE A 440 1.74 -11.16 3.68
CA ILE A 440 2.85 -10.70 4.53
C ILE A 440 3.41 -9.42 3.90
N ILE A 441 3.36 -8.34 4.66
CA ILE A 441 4.02 -7.08 4.33
C ILE A 441 5.36 -7.05 5.05
N ASP A 442 6.46 -6.95 4.29
CA ASP A 442 7.83 -6.82 4.81
C ASP A 442 8.50 -5.62 4.14
N ASP A 443 7.97 -4.44 4.44
CA ASP A 443 8.51 -3.17 4.00
C ASP A 443 9.51 -2.61 5.02
N VAL A 444 10.21 -1.54 4.68
CA VAL A 444 11.27 -0.97 5.53
C VAL A 444 10.74 -0.54 6.89
N LEU A 445 9.59 0.13 6.92
CA LEU A 445 8.99 0.69 8.13
C LEU A 445 7.75 -0.09 8.61
N ASN A 446 7.17 -0.93 7.75
CA ASN A 446 5.98 -1.71 8.07
C ASN A 446 6.24 -3.21 7.95
N GLN A 447 6.02 -3.93 9.06
CA GLN A 447 5.98 -5.39 9.09
C GLN A 447 4.63 -5.81 9.66
N SER A 448 3.74 -6.22 8.80
CA SER A 448 2.38 -6.56 9.18
C SER A 448 1.82 -7.70 8.34
N ARG A 449 0.59 -8.09 8.65
CA ARG A 449 -0.21 -9.03 7.86
C ARG A 449 -1.52 -8.37 7.47
N GLU A 450 -1.93 -8.59 6.26
CA GLU A 450 -3.15 -8.01 5.71
C GLU A 450 -4.14 -9.12 5.35
N ARG A 451 -5.37 -8.98 5.84
CA ARG A 451 -6.46 -9.94 5.64
C ARG A 451 -7.40 -9.57 4.52
N PHE A 452 -7.47 -8.29 4.19
CA PHE A 452 -8.30 -7.79 3.10
C PHE A 452 -7.42 -7.39 1.93
N LEU A 453 -7.57 -8.08 0.81
CA LEU A 453 -6.78 -7.89 -0.40
C LEU A 453 -7.71 -7.46 -1.54
N LEU A 454 -7.35 -6.43 -2.29
CA LEU A 454 -8.06 -6.04 -3.49
C LEU A 454 -7.08 -5.89 -4.65
N HIS A 455 -7.33 -6.65 -5.73
CA HIS A 455 -6.55 -6.62 -6.96
C HIS A 455 -7.42 -6.08 -8.09
N TYR A 456 -6.89 -5.08 -8.76
CA TYR A 456 -7.50 -4.43 -9.91
C TYR A 456 -6.71 -4.77 -11.16
N ASN A 457 -7.40 -5.28 -12.18
CA ASN A 457 -6.81 -5.64 -13.47
C ASN A 457 -7.44 -4.80 -14.58
N PHE A 458 -6.58 -4.22 -15.42
CA PHE A 458 -7.00 -3.38 -16.54
C PHE A 458 -6.43 -3.92 -17.85
N PRO A 459 -7.04 -4.96 -18.44
CA PRO A 459 -6.56 -5.54 -19.69
C PRO A 459 -6.76 -4.59 -20.87
N PRO A 460 -5.88 -4.59 -21.88
CA PRO A 460 -5.93 -3.68 -23.03
C PRO A 460 -7.26 -3.73 -23.82
N PHE A 461 -7.92 -4.88 -23.86
CA PHE A 461 -9.20 -5.02 -24.55
C PHE A 461 -10.33 -4.19 -23.92
N SER A 462 -10.20 -3.78 -22.65
CA SER A 462 -11.21 -2.95 -21.98
C SER A 462 -11.34 -1.55 -22.58
N THR A 463 -10.35 -1.11 -23.34
CA THR A 463 -10.35 0.12 -24.14
C THR A 463 -10.31 -0.14 -25.65
N GLY A 464 -10.44 -1.41 -26.08
CA GLY A 464 -10.36 -1.80 -27.50
C GLY A 464 -8.93 -1.86 -28.07
N GLU A 465 -7.89 -1.79 -27.21
CA GLU A 465 -6.51 -1.80 -27.66
C GLU A 465 -5.99 -3.21 -27.98
N ALA A 466 -5.45 -3.38 -29.20
CA ALA A 466 -4.83 -4.62 -29.66
C ALA A 466 -3.37 -4.69 -29.25
N LYS A 467 -3.09 -4.92 -27.94
CA LYS A 467 -1.73 -5.11 -27.44
C LYS A 467 -1.65 -6.22 -26.40
N ALA A 468 -0.44 -6.76 -26.21
CA ALA A 468 -0.21 -7.79 -25.19
C ALA A 468 -0.34 -7.21 -23.78
N GLN A 469 -1.03 -7.94 -22.91
CA GLN A 469 -1.07 -7.62 -21.48
C GLN A 469 0.33 -7.81 -20.88
N ARG A 470 0.83 -6.77 -20.24
CA ARG A 470 2.08 -6.79 -19.46
C ARG A 470 1.75 -7.03 -17.98
N GLY A 471 2.76 -7.16 -17.15
CA GLY A 471 2.56 -7.26 -15.69
C GLY A 471 1.84 -6.03 -15.11
N VAL A 472 1.46 -6.12 -13.85
CA VAL A 472 0.75 -5.04 -13.12
C VAL A 472 1.57 -3.75 -13.13
N GLY A 473 0.97 -2.66 -13.61
CA GLY A 473 1.60 -1.34 -13.67
C GLY A 473 1.28 -0.48 -12.44
N ARG A 474 1.91 0.70 -12.38
CA ARG A 474 1.68 1.67 -11.29
C ARG A 474 0.23 2.16 -11.21
N ARG A 475 -0.46 2.23 -12.36
CA ARG A 475 -1.86 2.66 -12.45
C ARG A 475 -2.79 1.63 -11.80
N GLU A 476 -2.60 0.34 -12.11
CA GLU A 476 -3.40 -0.73 -11.53
C GLU A 476 -3.22 -0.80 -10.00
N ILE A 477 -2.01 -0.63 -9.48
CA ILE A 477 -1.74 -0.58 -8.05
C ILE A 477 -2.49 0.59 -7.41
N GLY A 478 -2.42 1.79 -7.99
CA GLY A 478 -3.10 2.98 -7.48
C GLY A 478 -4.63 2.86 -7.47
N HIS A 479 -5.22 2.36 -8.58
CA HIS A 479 -6.67 2.14 -8.68
C HIS A 479 -7.17 1.06 -7.72
N GLY A 480 -6.41 -0.04 -7.61
CA GLY A 480 -6.71 -1.11 -6.67
C GLY A 480 -6.65 -0.64 -5.22
N HIS A 481 -5.65 0.18 -4.88
CA HIS A 481 -5.49 0.70 -3.53
C HIS A 481 -6.60 1.71 -3.15
N LEU A 482 -7.04 2.56 -4.09
CA LEU A 482 -8.19 3.44 -3.87
C LEU A 482 -9.47 2.64 -3.57
N ALA A 483 -9.73 1.58 -4.34
CA ALA A 483 -10.89 0.72 -4.10
C ALA A 483 -10.75 -0.07 -2.79
N TRP A 484 -9.54 -0.53 -2.44
CA TRP A 484 -9.23 -1.17 -1.17
C TRP A 484 -9.53 -0.24 0.01
N ARG A 485 -9.04 1.01 -0.01
CA ARG A 485 -9.35 2.04 0.99
C ARG A 485 -10.85 2.26 1.14
N GLY A 486 -11.57 2.34 0.02
CA GLY A 486 -13.02 2.56 0.02
C GLY A 486 -13.82 1.45 0.70
N LEU A 487 -13.35 0.20 0.61
CA LEU A 487 -14.07 -0.99 1.08
C LEU A 487 -13.58 -1.53 2.42
N LYS A 488 -12.32 -1.33 2.81
CA LYS A 488 -11.76 -1.94 4.03
C LYS A 488 -12.49 -1.54 5.30
N GLU A 489 -12.97 -0.30 5.37
CA GLU A 489 -13.60 0.25 6.57
C GLU A 489 -14.97 -0.37 6.88
N VAL A 490 -15.62 -0.98 5.90
CA VAL A 490 -16.92 -1.63 6.10
C VAL A 490 -16.81 -3.12 6.44
N LEU A 491 -15.62 -3.72 6.36
CA LEU A 491 -15.41 -5.09 6.81
C LEU A 491 -15.35 -5.16 8.34
N PRO A 492 -15.97 -6.16 8.98
CA PRO A 492 -15.84 -6.36 10.43
C PRO A 492 -14.38 -6.69 10.81
N ALA A 493 -13.88 -6.04 11.86
CA ALA A 493 -12.50 -6.25 12.33
C ALA A 493 -12.23 -7.68 12.83
N ASP A 494 -13.27 -8.37 13.32
CA ASP A 494 -13.23 -9.73 13.87
C ASP A 494 -13.62 -10.81 12.86
N TYR A 495 -13.82 -10.44 11.56
CA TYR A 495 -14.17 -11.42 10.53
C TYR A 495 -13.03 -12.43 10.34
N PRO A 496 -13.32 -13.76 10.48
CA PRO A 496 -12.26 -14.77 10.61
C PRO A 496 -11.53 -15.11 9.30
N TYR A 497 -12.07 -14.65 8.16
CA TYR A 497 -11.52 -14.98 6.84
C TYR A 497 -10.50 -13.95 6.36
N CYS A 498 -9.51 -14.44 5.60
CA CYS A 498 -8.77 -13.62 4.66
C CYS A 498 -9.65 -13.41 3.42
N VAL A 499 -9.94 -12.17 3.08
CA VAL A 499 -10.84 -11.81 1.98
C VAL A 499 -10.04 -11.27 0.81
N ARG A 500 -10.11 -11.93 -0.34
CA ARG A 500 -9.48 -11.45 -1.57
C ARG A 500 -10.54 -11.07 -2.59
N VAL A 501 -10.55 -9.81 -2.99
CA VAL A 501 -11.37 -9.25 -4.08
C VAL A 501 -10.50 -9.12 -5.32
N VAL A 502 -10.96 -9.60 -6.46
CA VAL A 502 -10.32 -9.42 -7.77
C VAL A 502 -11.32 -8.79 -8.71
N SER A 503 -10.97 -7.60 -9.21
CA SER A 503 -11.79 -6.83 -10.14
C SER A 503 -11.13 -6.79 -11.51
N ASP A 504 -11.77 -7.39 -12.50
CA ASP A 504 -11.35 -7.38 -13.89
C ASP A 504 -12.23 -6.39 -14.65
N ILE A 505 -11.60 -5.37 -15.25
CA ILE A 505 -12.29 -4.36 -16.03
C ILE A 505 -12.51 -4.89 -17.44
N LEU A 506 -13.77 -5.02 -17.84
CA LEU A 506 -14.15 -5.55 -19.14
C LEU A 506 -14.37 -4.45 -20.18
N GLU A 507 -14.86 -3.29 -19.74
CA GLU A 507 -15.05 -2.09 -20.57
C GLU A 507 -14.70 -0.85 -19.74
N SER A 508 -14.15 0.19 -20.38
CA SER A 508 -13.78 1.42 -19.72
C SER A 508 -14.01 2.66 -20.57
N ASN A 509 -14.94 3.50 -20.10
CA ASN A 509 -15.17 4.87 -20.57
C ASN A 509 -15.42 5.78 -19.36
N GLY A 510 -14.36 6.10 -18.60
CA GLY A 510 -14.39 6.92 -17.39
C GLY A 510 -14.58 6.10 -16.10
N SER A 511 -13.70 6.35 -15.17
CA SER A 511 -13.65 5.87 -13.78
C SER A 511 -13.96 4.39 -13.53
N SER A 512 -13.13 3.51 -14.07
CA SER A 512 -13.17 2.06 -13.80
C SER A 512 -12.87 1.68 -12.34
N SER A 513 -12.09 2.49 -11.62
CA SER A 513 -11.83 2.27 -10.18
C SER A 513 -13.10 2.41 -9.34
N MET A 514 -14.00 3.33 -9.69
CA MET A 514 -15.29 3.48 -8.99
C MET A 514 -16.28 2.37 -9.36
N ALA A 515 -16.20 1.84 -10.58
CA ALA A 515 -16.91 0.61 -10.94
C ALA A 515 -16.42 -0.58 -10.10
N THR A 516 -15.10 -0.67 -9.83
CA THR A 516 -14.50 -1.69 -8.93
C THR A 516 -15.05 -1.59 -7.51
N VAL A 517 -15.20 -0.39 -6.96
CA VAL A 517 -15.78 -0.20 -5.62
C VAL A 517 -17.21 -0.72 -5.57
N CYS A 518 -18.03 -0.35 -6.55
CA CYS A 518 -19.43 -0.79 -6.63
C CYS A 518 -19.56 -2.31 -6.84
N ALA A 519 -18.79 -2.87 -7.78
CA ALA A 519 -18.76 -4.31 -8.01
C ALA A 519 -18.18 -5.09 -6.83
N GLY A 520 -17.17 -4.53 -6.14
CA GLY A 520 -16.58 -5.08 -4.93
C GLY A 520 -17.59 -5.18 -3.79
N THR A 521 -18.37 -4.13 -3.57
CA THR A 521 -19.49 -4.13 -2.62
C THR A 521 -20.48 -5.25 -2.92
N LEU A 522 -20.96 -5.33 -4.16
CA LEU A 522 -21.89 -6.36 -4.62
C LEU A 522 -21.33 -7.79 -4.42
N ALA A 523 -20.08 -8.00 -4.82
CA ALA A 523 -19.43 -9.31 -4.72
C ALA A 523 -19.15 -9.74 -3.27
N LEU A 524 -18.82 -8.78 -2.37
CA LEU A 524 -18.68 -9.05 -0.93
C LEU A 524 -20.03 -9.45 -0.32
N MET A 525 -21.10 -8.75 -0.66
CA MET A 525 -22.45 -9.09 -0.20
C MET A 525 -22.92 -10.45 -0.75
N ASP A 526 -22.59 -10.74 -2.03
CA ASP A 526 -22.87 -12.06 -2.63
C ASP A 526 -22.07 -13.20 -2.00
N ALA A 527 -20.85 -12.90 -1.51
CA ALA A 527 -20.04 -13.87 -0.78
C ALA A 527 -20.52 -14.16 0.65
N GLY A 528 -21.53 -13.46 1.14
CA GLY A 528 -21.97 -13.55 2.54
C GLY A 528 -20.98 -12.91 3.53
N VAL A 529 -20.12 -12.00 3.07
CA VAL A 529 -19.26 -11.19 3.95
C VAL A 529 -20.15 -10.17 4.66
N PRO A 530 -20.21 -10.15 6.00
CA PRO A 530 -21.14 -9.30 6.73
C PRO A 530 -20.60 -7.86 6.83
N ILE A 531 -20.45 -7.20 5.66
CA ILE A 531 -20.05 -5.79 5.63
C ILE A 531 -21.05 -4.96 6.41
N ARG A 532 -20.56 -3.96 7.15
CA ARG A 532 -21.41 -3.11 8.01
C ARG A 532 -22.44 -2.32 7.22
N LYS A 533 -22.05 -1.81 6.06
CA LYS A 533 -22.87 -1.02 5.15
C LYS A 533 -22.35 -1.17 3.71
N PRO A 534 -23.22 -1.09 2.70
CA PRO A 534 -22.76 -1.05 1.33
C PRO A 534 -22.07 0.28 1.01
N VAL A 535 -21.07 0.22 0.11
CA VAL A 535 -20.29 1.36 -0.35
C VAL A 535 -20.52 1.57 -1.84
N SER A 536 -20.69 2.82 -2.24
CA SER A 536 -20.67 3.23 -3.64
C SER A 536 -19.52 4.19 -3.93
N GLY A 537 -19.18 4.37 -5.20
CA GLY A 537 -18.15 5.30 -5.63
C GLY A 537 -18.56 6.04 -6.91
N ILE A 538 -18.12 7.30 -7.03
CA ILE A 538 -18.36 8.17 -8.18
C ILE A 538 -17.11 8.95 -8.55
N ALA A 539 -16.95 9.30 -9.82
CA ALA A 539 -15.97 10.27 -10.31
C ALA A 539 -16.68 11.53 -10.80
N MET A 540 -16.19 12.65 -10.31
CA MET A 540 -16.64 13.99 -10.64
C MET A 540 -15.61 14.66 -11.53
N GLY A 541 -16.07 15.54 -12.42
CA GLY A 541 -15.22 16.39 -13.24
C GLY A 541 -15.50 17.87 -13.02
N LEU A 542 -14.64 18.68 -13.60
CA LEU A 542 -14.79 20.12 -13.63
C LEU A 542 -14.44 20.63 -15.02
N ILE A 543 -15.23 21.58 -15.50
CA ILE A 543 -14.92 22.40 -16.65
C ILE A 543 -14.94 23.85 -16.21
N LYS A 544 -13.80 24.55 -16.37
CA LYS A 544 -13.63 25.97 -16.05
C LYS A 544 -12.64 26.61 -17.01
N ASN A 545 -13.03 27.61 -17.76
CA ASN A 545 -12.11 28.30 -18.63
C ASN A 545 -11.23 29.27 -17.85
N PRO A 546 -9.94 29.40 -18.20
CA PRO A 546 -9.06 30.41 -17.59
C PRO A 546 -9.63 31.83 -17.70
N GLY A 547 -9.63 32.56 -16.60
CA GLY A 547 -10.13 33.95 -16.55
C GLY A 547 -11.65 34.11 -16.55
N GLU A 548 -12.42 33.02 -16.57
CA GLU A 548 -13.89 33.04 -16.47
C GLU A 548 -14.35 32.62 -15.08
N GLU A 549 -15.44 33.27 -14.58
CA GLU A 549 -16.09 32.87 -13.34
C GLU A 549 -16.99 31.65 -13.52
N LYS A 550 -17.44 31.40 -14.77
CA LYS A 550 -18.36 30.30 -15.12
C LYS A 550 -17.63 28.97 -15.06
N TYR A 551 -18.22 28.01 -14.37
CA TYR A 551 -17.72 26.64 -14.25
C TYR A 551 -18.87 25.64 -14.20
N ALA A 552 -18.60 24.38 -14.54
CA ALA A 552 -19.53 23.27 -14.44
C ALA A 552 -18.87 22.08 -13.71
N VAL A 553 -19.51 21.60 -12.64
CA VAL A 553 -19.15 20.34 -11.98
C VAL A 553 -19.94 19.22 -12.62
N LEU A 554 -19.29 18.14 -13.03
CA LEU A 554 -19.87 17.01 -13.77
C LEU A 554 -19.91 15.77 -12.89
N SER A 555 -21.07 15.12 -12.79
CA SER A 555 -21.20 13.80 -12.15
C SER A 555 -20.95 12.69 -13.18
N ASP A 556 -20.27 11.60 -12.78
CA ASP A 556 -20.04 10.42 -13.62
C ASP A 556 -19.37 10.77 -14.96
N ILE A 557 -18.12 11.22 -14.90
CA ILE A 557 -17.37 11.67 -16.09
C ILE A 557 -17.06 10.53 -17.06
N LEU A 558 -17.09 10.87 -18.36
CA LEU A 558 -16.57 10.04 -19.45
C LEU A 558 -15.05 10.10 -19.51
N GLY A 559 -14.42 9.18 -20.25
CA GLY A 559 -12.99 9.23 -20.52
C GLY A 559 -12.55 10.51 -21.24
N ASP A 560 -13.36 10.99 -22.20
CA ASP A 560 -13.14 12.24 -22.93
C ASP A 560 -13.21 13.46 -21.97
N GLU A 561 -14.16 13.47 -21.05
CA GLU A 561 -14.34 14.54 -20.05
C GLU A 561 -13.25 14.51 -18.96
N ASP A 562 -12.69 13.33 -18.64
CA ASP A 562 -11.48 13.22 -17.82
C ASP A 562 -10.27 13.81 -18.57
N HIS A 563 -10.10 13.47 -19.85
CA HIS A 563 -8.95 13.91 -20.65
C HIS A 563 -8.96 15.42 -20.95
N LEU A 564 -10.09 15.96 -21.35
CA LEU A 564 -10.28 17.35 -21.78
C LEU A 564 -10.71 18.30 -20.65
N GLY A 565 -11.03 17.75 -19.46
CA GLY A 565 -11.47 18.50 -18.28
C GLY A 565 -10.33 18.93 -17.36
N ASP A 566 -10.68 19.65 -16.29
CA ASP A 566 -9.77 20.29 -15.34
C ASP A 566 -9.63 19.53 -14.03
N MET A 567 -10.47 18.53 -13.75
CA MET A 567 -10.48 17.74 -12.49
C MET A 567 -10.97 16.31 -12.74
N ASP A 568 -10.33 15.36 -12.10
CA ASP A 568 -10.84 14.00 -11.84
C ASP A 568 -10.91 13.81 -10.31
N PHE A 569 -12.11 13.89 -9.75
CA PHE A 569 -12.36 13.83 -8.33
C PHE A 569 -13.22 12.61 -7.98
N LYS A 570 -12.61 11.63 -7.32
CA LYS A 570 -13.27 10.37 -6.93
C LYS A 570 -13.59 10.38 -5.46
N THR A 571 -14.81 9.99 -5.12
CA THR A 571 -15.24 9.77 -3.74
C THR A 571 -15.92 8.43 -3.59
N THR A 572 -15.64 7.75 -2.49
CA THR A 572 -16.34 6.54 -2.07
C THR A 572 -16.98 6.75 -0.71
N GLY A 573 -18.05 6.03 -0.42
CA GLY A 573 -18.69 6.13 0.87
C GLY A 573 -19.96 5.32 0.99
N THR A 574 -20.42 5.22 2.24
CA THR A 574 -21.71 4.66 2.62
C THR A 574 -22.82 5.71 2.53
N ALA A 575 -24.00 5.41 3.01
CA ALA A 575 -25.08 6.40 3.15
C ALA A 575 -24.73 7.50 4.19
N ASP A 576 -23.89 7.20 5.16
CA ASP A 576 -23.61 8.06 6.32
C ASP A 576 -22.38 8.95 6.17
N GLY A 577 -21.41 8.56 5.31
CA GLY A 577 -20.19 9.35 5.12
C GLY A 577 -19.23 8.77 4.12
N LEU A 578 -18.11 9.47 3.96
CA LEU A 578 -17.02 9.14 3.04
C LEU A 578 -16.11 8.05 3.64
N THR A 579 -15.63 7.16 2.78
CA THR A 579 -14.64 6.11 3.15
C THR A 579 -13.29 6.30 2.48
N ALA A 580 -13.24 6.85 1.25
CA ALA A 580 -12.00 7.23 0.60
C ALA A 580 -12.23 8.34 -0.43
N THR A 581 -11.15 9.04 -0.75
CA THR A 581 -11.14 10.09 -1.77
C THR A 581 -9.84 10.09 -2.55
N GLN A 582 -9.93 10.52 -3.81
CA GLN A 582 -8.78 10.82 -4.67
C GLN A 582 -9.15 11.96 -5.60
N MET A 583 -8.32 13.00 -5.66
CA MET A 583 -8.52 14.15 -6.52
C MET A 583 -7.24 14.45 -7.31
N ASP A 584 -7.39 14.59 -8.62
CA ASP A 584 -6.39 15.03 -9.57
C ASP A 584 -6.85 16.30 -10.26
N ILE A 585 -6.08 17.36 -10.20
CA ILE A 585 -6.37 18.65 -10.80
C ILE A 585 -5.41 18.88 -11.96
N LYS A 586 -5.94 19.43 -13.06
CA LYS A 586 -5.20 19.70 -14.29
C LYS A 586 -5.19 21.19 -14.66
N CYS A 587 -5.62 22.04 -13.76
CA CYS A 587 -5.61 23.50 -13.87
C CYS A 587 -4.85 24.11 -12.69
N ASP A 588 -4.75 25.45 -12.62
CA ASP A 588 -4.02 26.17 -11.56
C ASP A 588 -4.60 26.00 -10.15
N GLY A 589 -5.53 25.06 -9.95
CA GLY A 589 -6.15 24.70 -8.68
C GLY A 589 -7.62 25.15 -8.57
N LEU A 590 -8.22 24.81 -7.42
CA LEU A 590 -9.64 25.00 -7.15
C LEU A 590 -9.88 25.84 -5.90
N SER A 591 -10.91 26.72 -5.97
CA SER A 591 -11.41 27.39 -4.78
C SER A 591 -12.17 26.40 -3.86
N TYR A 592 -12.22 26.73 -2.57
CA TYR A 592 -13.00 25.92 -1.60
C TYR A 592 -14.49 25.85 -1.93
N GLU A 593 -15.06 26.86 -2.54
CA GLU A 593 -16.46 26.88 -2.99
C GLU A 593 -16.73 25.82 -4.07
N ILE A 594 -15.84 25.69 -5.05
CA ILE A 594 -15.93 24.66 -6.10
C ILE A 594 -15.78 23.27 -5.50
N LEU A 595 -14.83 23.10 -4.57
CA LEU A 595 -14.61 21.83 -3.85
C LEU A 595 -15.84 21.43 -3.03
N GLU A 596 -16.43 22.37 -2.29
CA GLU A 596 -17.65 22.13 -1.52
C GLU A 596 -18.79 21.69 -2.41
N LYS A 597 -19.04 22.42 -3.52
CA LYS A 597 -20.06 22.06 -4.51
C LYS A 597 -19.83 20.67 -5.11
N ALA A 598 -18.57 20.34 -5.47
CA ALA A 598 -18.22 19.04 -6.02
C ALA A 598 -18.47 17.91 -5.02
N LEU A 599 -18.13 18.12 -3.74
CA LEU A 599 -18.35 17.15 -2.67
C LEU A 599 -19.85 16.84 -2.46
N TYR A 600 -20.69 17.86 -2.35
CA TYR A 600 -22.13 17.64 -2.17
C TYR A 600 -22.79 17.04 -3.41
N GLN A 601 -22.38 17.45 -4.61
CA GLN A 601 -22.88 16.84 -5.85
C GLN A 601 -22.42 15.36 -5.97
N ALA A 602 -21.21 15.05 -5.53
CA ALA A 602 -20.70 13.67 -5.45
C ALA A 602 -21.49 12.83 -4.43
N ARG A 603 -21.89 13.41 -3.30
CA ARG A 603 -22.74 12.75 -2.31
C ARG A 603 -24.07 12.32 -2.93
N ASP A 604 -24.77 13.23 -3.58
CA ASP A 604 -26.07 12.93 -4.20
C ASP A 604 -25.93 11.83 -5.26
N ALA A 605 -24.86 11.89 -6.06
CA ALA A 605 -24.56 10.89 -7.06
C ALA A 605 -24.21 9.51 -6.44
N ARG A 606 -23.41 9.46 -5.36
CA ARG A 606 -23.11 8.23 -4.61
C ARG A 606 -24.37 7.58 -4.05
N LEU A 607 -25.27 8.39 -3.45
CA LEU A 607 -26.52 7.89 -2.91
C LEU A 607 -27.45 7.30 -3.99
N HIS A 608 -27.47 7.90 -5.18
CA HIS A 608 -28.18 7.33 -6.32
C HIS A 608 -27.60 5.96 -6.73
N ILE A 609 -26.27 5.85 -6.86
CA ILE A 609 -25.59 4.59 -7.21
C ILE A 609 -25.82 3.53 -6.12
N LEU A 610 -25.76 3.96 -4.84
CA LEU A 610 -26.00 3.09 -3.69
C LEU A 610 -27.41 2.50 -3.73
N GLY A 611 -28.42 3.31 -4.11
CA GLY A 611 -29.77 2.84 -4.35
C GLY A 611 -29.82 1.73 -5.42
N LYS A 612 -29.04 1.84 -6.50
CA LYS A 612 -28.98 0.80 -7.54
C LYS A 612 -28.28 -0.49 -7.07
N ILE A 613 -27.27 -0.35 -6.23
CA ILE A 613 -26.60 -1.50 -5.59
C ILE A 613 -27.59 -2.24 -4.69
N THR A 614 -28.34 -1.52 -3.86
CA THR A 614 -29.30 -2.10 -2.91
C THR A 614 -30.55 -2.65 -3.59
N GLU A 615 -30.94 -2.14 -4.77
CA GLU A 615 -31.98 -2.76 -5.62
C GLU A 615 -31.54 -4.15 -6.11
N CYS A 616 -30.24 -4.37 -6.36
CA CYS A 616 -29.69 -5.65 -6.82
C CYS A 616 -29.54 -6.66 -5.67
N ILE A 617 -28.93 -6.21 -4.57
CA ILE A 617 -28.79 -7.00 -3.34
C ILE A 617 -28.89 -6.05 -2.14
N ALA A 618 -29.93 -6.21 -1.32
CA ALA A 618 -30.23 -5.30 -0.21
C ALA A 618 -29.32 -5.53 1.00
N GLU A 619 -29.04 -6.78 1.31
CA GLU A 619 -28.23 -7.21 2.46
C GLU A 619 -27.24 -8.30 2.04
N PRO A 620 -26.11 -8.47 2.73
CA PRO A 620 -25.23 -9.62 2.53
C PRO A 620 -25.99 -10.93 2.66
N ARG A 621 -25.64 -11.96 1.88
CA ARG A 621 -26.25 -13.29 2.01
C ARG A 621 -26.04 -13.82 3.43
N GLU A 622 -27.06 -14.46 3.96
CA GLU A 622 -27.04 -15.01 5.33
C GLU A 622 -26.02 -16.14 5.52
N ASP A 623 -25.72 -16.89 4.47
CA ASP A 623 -24.77 -18.01 4.50
C ASP A 623 -23.79 -17.95 3.31
N LEU A 624 -22.62 -18.54 3.52
CA LEU A 624 -21.59 -18.70 2.48
C LEU A 624 -22.05 -19.71 1.44
N LYS A 625 -21.52 -19.60 0.21
CA LYS A 625 -21.77 -20.62 -0.83
C LYS A 625 -21.30 -22.01 -0.35
N PRO A 626 -21.93 -23.10 -0.82
CA PRO A 626 -21.64 -24.45 -0.33
C PRO A 626 -20.18 -24.89 -0.45
N HIS A 627 -19.48 -24.39 -1.45
CA HIS A 627 -18.06 -24.71 -1.71
C HIS A 627 -17.07 -23.72 -1.04
N ALA A 628 -17.57 -22.68 -0.38
CA ALA A 628 -16.72 -21.78 0.38
C ALA A 628 -16.23 -22.45 1.68
N PRO A 629 -14.96 -22.24 2.09
CA PRO A 629 -14.44 -22.82 3.31
C PRO A 629 -15.19 -22.26 4.51
N ARG A 630 -15.54 -23.13 5.48
CA ARG A 630 -16.13 -22.71 6.76
C ARG A 630 -15.06 -22.76 7.83
N ILE A 631 -15.07 -21.79 8.72
CA ILE A 631 -14.12 -21.71 9.84
C ILE A 631 -14.90 -21.86 11.14
N VAL A 632 -14.43 -22.78 12.00
CA VAL A 632 -14.95 -22.98 13.35
C VAL A 632 -13.82 -22.71 14.34
N SER A 633 -14.07 -21.83 15.31
CA SER A 633 -13.11 -21.49 16.36
C SER A 633 -13.37 -22.33 17.61
N LEU A 634 -12.29 -22.81 18.22
CA LEU A 634 -12.26 -23.52 19.49
C LEU A 634 -11.22 -22.89 20.40
N THR A 635 -11.59 -22.58 21.65
CA THR A 635 -10.63 -22.11 22.66
C THR A 635 -10.10 -23.29 23.45
N ILE A 636 -8.78 -23.37 23.61
CA ILE A 636 -8.09 -24.38 24.40
C ILE A 636 -7.21 -23.73 25.48
N PRO A 637 -6.97 -24.39 26.62
CA PRO A 637 -5.99 -23.90 27.59
C PRO A 637 -4.60 -23.81 26.98
N LYS A 638 -3.84 -22.75 27.34
CA LYS A 638 -2.48 -22.49 26.85
C LYS A 638 -1.54 -23.68 26.90
N GLU A 639 -1.61 -24.46 27.97
CA GLU A 639 -0.78 -25.66 28.22
C GLU A 639 -0.91 -26.75 27.13
N PHE A 640 -2.04 -26.79 26.40
CA PHE A 640 -2.29 -27.76 25.34
C PHE A 640 -1.84 -27.29 23.95
N ILE A 641 -1.47 -26.02 23.76
CA ILE A 641 -1.00 -25.50 22.48
C ILE A 641 0.16 -26.35 21.95
N GLY A 642 1.16 -26.60 22.79
CA GLY A 642 2.30 -27.43 22.43
C GLY A 642 1.94 -28.88 22.11
N ALA A 643 0.93 -29.44 22.79
CA ALA A 643 0.47 -30.82 22.54
C ALA A 643 -0.29 -30.94 21.21
N VAL A 644 -1.09 -29.95 20.84
CA VAL A 644 -1.84 -29.94 19.57
C VAL A 644 -0.89 -29.68 18.40
N ILE A 645 0.11 -28.80 18.53
CA ILE A 645 1.12 -28.57 17.50
C ILE A 645 2.05 -29.77 17.34
N GLY A 646 2.48 -30.34 18.45
CA GLY A 646 3.45 -31.44 18.49
C GLY A 646 4.89 -31.05 18.14
N PRO A 647 5.88 -31.95 18.34
CA PRO A 647 7.27 -31.68 18.03
C PRO A 647 7.48 -31.35 16.55
N GLY A 648 7.96 -30.12 16.26
CA GLY A 648 8.16 -29.64 14.91
C GLY A 648 6.90 -29.56 14.04
N GLY A 649 5.71 -29.45 14.67
CA GLY A 649 4.44 -29.33 13.97
C GLY A 649 3.86 -30.64 13.45
N LYS A 650 4.44 -31.80 13.79
CA LYS A 650 4.05 -33.10 13.21
C LYS A 650 2.62 -33.53 13.54
N ILE A 651 2.11 -33.20 14.73
CA ILE A 651 0.74 -33.61 15.13
C ILE A 651 -0.29 -32.78 14.35
N ILE A 652 -0.13 -31.48 14.31
CA ILE A 652 -1.05 -30.61 13.57
C ILE A 652 -1.02 -30.90 12.05
N GLN A 653 0.17 -31.13 11.46
CA GLN A 653 0.30 -31.54 10.06
C GLN A 653 -0.36 -32.88 9.78
N GLY A 654 -0.16 -33.88 10.64
CA GLY A 654 -0.82 -35.19 10.52
C GLY A 654 -2.34 -35.09 10.61
N MET A 655 -2.87 -34.26 11.52
CA MET A 655 -4.31 -33.99 11.59
C MET A 655 -4.85 -33.36 10.31
N GLN A 656 -4.13 -32.40 9.76
CA GLN A 656 -4.50 -31.71 8.50
C GLN A 656 -4.48 -32.70 7.31
N GLU A 657 -3.43 -33.51 7.19
CA GLU A 657 -3.32 -34.55 6.13
C GLU A 657 -4.43 -35.60 6.21
N GLU A 658 -4.76 -36.06 7.43
CA GLU A 658 -5.76 -37.09 7.62
C GLU A 658 -7.21 -36.61 7.44
N THR A 659 -7.49 -35.34 7.81
CA THR A 659 -8.85 -34.80 7.78
C THR A 659 -9.13 -33.95 6.54
N GLY A 660 -8.09 -33.39 5.90
CA GLY A 660 -8.22 -32.41 4.84
C GLY A 660 -8.59 -31.01 5.35
N ALA A 661 -8.61 -30.78 6.68
CA ALA A 661 -8.85 -29.47 7.28
C ALA A 661 -7.59 -28.64 7.33
N THR A 662 -7.72 -27.31 7.29
CA THR A 662 -6.65 -26.38 7.65
C THR A 662 -6.82 -25.97 9.10
N ILE A 663 -5.76 -26.10 9.92
CA ILE A 663 -5.81 -25.80 11.36
C ILE A 663 -4.77 -24.73 11.67
N SER A 664 -5.19 -23.63 12.30
CA SER A 664 -4.30 -22.61 12.84
C SER A 664 -4.49 -22.48 14.35
N ILE A 665 -3.42 -22.11 15.05
CA ILE A 665 -3.44 -21.94 16.52
C ILE A 665 -2.65 -20.68 16.87
N ASP A 666 -3.31 -19.79 17.64
CA ASP A 666 -2.71 -18.59 18.18
C ASP A 666 -2.86 -18.55 19.69
N GLU A 667 -1.87 -17.97 20.35
CA GLU A 667 -1.99 -17.59 21.75
C GLU A 667 -2.53 -16.17 21.86
N VAL A 668 -3.73 -16.02 22.41
CA VAL A 668 -4.40 -14.74 22.62
C VAL A 668 -4.88 -14.70 24.06
N ASP A 669 -4.53 -13.65 24.81
CA ASP A 669 -4.95 -13.42 26.20
C ASP A 669 -4.72 -14.62 27.15
N GLY A 670 -3.65 -15.38 26.90
CA GLY A 670 -3.27 -16.52 27.75
C GLY A 670 -4.05 -17.81 27.48
N VAL A 671 -4.84 -17.87 26.40
CA VAL A 671 -5.52 -19.09 25.91
C VAL A 671 -5.09 -19.39 24.47
N GLY A 672 -5.22 -20.63 24.05
CA GLY A 672 -5.01 -21.02 22.65
C GLY A 672 -6.31 -20.86 21.86
N LYS A 673 -6.33 -19.98 20.89
CA LYS A 673 -7.42 -19.88 19.91
C LYS A 673 -7.09 -20.77 18.73
N VAL A 674 -7.87 -21.84 18.54
CA VAL A 674 -7.73 -22.78 17.43
C VAL A 674 -8.81 -22.48 16.41
N GLU A 675 -8.41 -22.28 15.16
CA GLU A 675 -9.33 -22.11 14.02
C GLU A 675 -9.18 -23.32 13.11
N VAL A 676 -10.30 -23.98 12.83
CA VAL A 676 -10.39 -25.14 11.95
C VAL A 676 -11.21 -24.76 10.73
N ALA A 677 -10.59 -24.77 9.56
CA ALA A 677 -11.22 -24.48 8.29
C ALA A 677 -11.39 -25.74 7.44
N GLY A 678 -12.53 -25.89 6.80
CA GLY A 678 -12.84 -27.02 5.91
C GLY A 678 -13.97 -26.70 4.95
N THR A 679 -14.03 -27.42 3.84
CA THR A 679 -15.05 -27.24 2.79
C THR A 679 -16.38 -27.90 3.12
N CYS A 680 -16.41 -28.82 4.07
CA CYS A 680 -17.65 -29.50 4.54
C CYS A 680 -17.59 -29.73 6.05
N LYS A 681 -18.77 -29.97 6.62
CA LYS A 681 -18.95 -30.17 8.06
C LYS A 681 -18.19 -31.39 8.57
N GLU A 682 -18.15 -32.46 7.80
CA GLU A 682 -17.51 -33.73 8.16
C GLU A 682 -16.01 -33.55 8.38
N VAL A 683 -15.35 -32.76 7.52
CA VAL A 683 -13.92 -32.40 7.61
C VAL A 683 -13.63 -31.64 8.91
N ILE A 684 -14.47 -30.66 9.21
CA ILE A 684 -14.33 -29.82 10.40
C ILE A 684 -14.57 -30.64 11.67
N ASP A 685 -15.64 -31.43 11.71
CA ASP A 685 -16.01 -32.26 12.88
C ASP A 685 -14.94 -33.33 13.16
N ALA A 686 -14.35 -33.91 12.12
CA ALA A 686 -13.24 -34.86 12.26
C ALA A 686 -12.02 -34.21 12.88
N ALA A 687 -11.63 -33.00 12.43
CA ALA A 687 -10.49 -32.25 12.98
C ALA A 687 -10.77 -31.80 14.42
N LEU A 688 -11.95 -31.25 14.69
CA LEU A 688 -12.36 -30.83 16.03
C LEU A 688 -12.37 -32.01 17.01
N SER A 689 -12.83 -33.18 16.58
CA SER A 689 -12.84 -34.40 17.39
C SER A 689 -11.43 -34.80 17.82
N LYS A 690 -10.45 -34.77 16.89
CA LYS A 690 -9.04 -35.03 17.18
C LYS A 690 -8.43 -34.01 18.13
N ILE A 691 -8.70 -32.72 17.92
CA ILE A 691 -8.22 -31.66 18.80
C ILE A 691 -8.81 -31.82 20.20
N ARG A 692 -10.11 -32.04 20.32
CA ARG A 692 -10.79 -32.29 21.59
C ARG A 692 -10.22 -33.49 22.32
N ALA A 693 -9.91 -34.57 21.61
CA ALA A 693 -9.28 -35.76 22.21
C ALA A 693 -7.90 -35.44 22.85
N ILE A 694 -7.10 -34.54 22.22
CA ILE A 694 -5.79 -34.13 22.77
C ILE A 694 -5.97 -33.23 23.98
N VAL A 695 -6.96 -32.34 23.97
CA VAL A 695 -7.20 -31.34 25.01
C VAL A 695 -8.02 -31.89 26.18
N ALA A 696 -8.68 -33.02 25.99
CA ALA A 696 -9.51 -33.62 27.03
C ALA A 696 -8.73 -33.84 28.33
N VAL A 697 -9.25 -33.33 29.44
CA VAL A 697 -8.71 -33.54 30.78
C VAL A 697 -9.46 -34.66 31.44
N PRO A 698 -8.77 -35.68 32.01
CA PRO A 698 -9.44 -36.78 32.70
C PRO A 698 -10.14 -36.28 33.96
N GLU A 699 -11.42 -36.59 34.11
CA GLU A 699 -12.21 -36.19 35.29
C GLU A 699 -12.34 -37.38 36.24
N VAL A 700 -12.08 -37.13 37.54
CA VAL A 700 -12.23 -38.10 38.59
C VAL A 700 -13.72 -38.47 38.73
N GLY A 701 -14.03 -39.75 38.64
CA GLY A 701 -15.38 -40.26 38.73
C GLY A 701 -16.03 -40.62 37.39
N GLU A 702 -15.43 -40.23 36.25
CA GLU A 702 -15.87 -40.57 34.88
C GLU A 702 -15.44 -41.97 34.48
N VAL A 703 -16.22 -42.60 33.58
CA VAL A 703 -16.00 -43.96 33.03
C VAL A 703 -15.38 -43.81 31.64
N TYR A 704 -14.32 -44.53 31.38
CA TYR A 704 -13.58 -44.55 30.14
C TYR A 704 -13.46 -45.98 29.61
N THR A 705 -13.58 -46.17 28.31
CA THR A 705 -13.18 -47.41 27.65
C THR A 705 -11.72 -47.27 27.23
N GLY A 706 -10.84 -48.04 27.88
CA GLY A 706 -9.39 -47.96 27.67
C GLY A 706 -8.85 -49.29 27.12
N LYS A 707 -7.69 -49.18 26.46
CA LYS A 707 -6.96 -50.36 25.92
C LYS A 707 -5.80 -50.73 26.84
N VAL A 708 -5.69 -51.98 27.17
CA VAL A 708 -4.60 -52.53 27.98
C VAL A 708 -3.28 -52.47 27.22
N ARG A 709 -2.35 -51.67 27.70
CA ARG A 709 -1.01 -51.45 27.10
C ARG A 709 0.05 -52.43 27.61
N SER A 710 -0.02 -52.79 28.88
CA SER A 710 0.91 -53.74 29.47
C SER A 710 0.30 -54.39 30.73
N VAL A 711 0.59 -55.66 30.94
CA VAL A 711 0.18 -56.39 32.12
C VAL A 711 1.37 -56.65 33.00
N MET A 712 1.28 -56.26 34.31
CA MET A 712 2.29 -56.43 35.34
C MET A 712 1.77 -57.32 36.46
N PRO A 713 2.61 -57.94 37.29
CA PRO A 713 2.16 -58.84 38.37
C PRO A 713 1.18 -58.24 39.38
N TYR A 714 1.12 -56.88 39.45
CA TYR A 714 0.30 -56.15 40.42
C TYR A 714 -0.92 -55.43 39.77
N GLY A 715 -1.09 -55.51 38.43
CA GLY A 715 -2.19 -54.89 37.72
C GLY A 715 -1.88 -54.63 36.26
N ALA A 716 -2.79 -53.99 35.55
CA ALA A 716 -2.61 -53.58 34.15
C ALA A 716 -2.51 -52.10 33.99
N PHE A 717 -1.67 -51.65 33.05
CA PHE A 717 -1.68 -50.27 32.59
C PHE A 717 -2.65 -50.16 31.43
N VAL A 718 -3.68 -49.33 31.59
CA VAL A 718 -4.74 -49.14 30.65
C VAL A 718 -4.62 -47.72 30.11
N GLU A 719 -4.46 -47.59 28.78
CA GLU A 719 -4.59 -46.30 28.09
C GLU A 719 -6.10 -46.00 28.00
N PHE A 720 -6.57 -45.20 28.94
CA PHE A 720 -7.98 -44.80 29.05
C PHE A 720 -8.31 -43.51 28.31
N MET A 721 -7.27 -42.74 27.96
CA MET A 721 -7.33 -41.55 27.07
C MET A 721 -6.08 -41.56 26.21
N ALA A 722 -6.14 -40.89 25.04
CA ALA A 722 -5.04 -40.81 24.08
C ALA A 722 -3.74 -40.32 24.76
N GLY A 723 -2.70 -41.16 24.79
CA GLY A 723 -1.40 -40.91 25.43
C GLY A 723 -1.40 -40.84 26.96
N ARG A 724 -2.48 -41.31 27.65
CA ARG A 724 -2.58 -41.29 29.12
C ARG A 724 -2.89 -42.69 29.64
N ASP A 725 -1.91 -43.25 30.33
CA ASP A 725 -2.01 -44.57 30.97
C ASP A 725 -2.37 -44.45 32.44
N GLY A 726 -3.34 -45.23 32.88
CA GLY A 726 -3.70 -45.36 34.27
C GLY A 726 -3.42 -46.76 34.79
N LEU A 727 -3.12 -46.88 36.09
CA LEU A 727 -2.96 -48.16 36.72
C LEU A 727 -4.30 -48.74 37.17
N LEU A 728 -4.73 -49.86 36.54
CA LEU A 728 -5.77 -50.73 37.03
C LEU A 728 -5.12 -51.79 37.89
N HIS A 729 -5.11 -51.56 39.24
CA HIS A 729 -4.53 -52.48 40.18
C HIS A 729 -5.33 -53.80 40.22
N ILE A 730 -4.70 -54.95 40.44
CA ILE A 730 -5.35 -56.27 40.47
C ILE A 730 -6.56 -56.32 41.43
N SER A 731 -6.55 -55.56 42.51
CA SER A 731 -7.67 -55.45 43.46
C SER A 731 -8.82 -54.58 42.98
N GLU A 732 -8.65 -53.83 41.88
CA GLU A 732 -9.64 -52.94 41.27
C GLU A 732 -10.25 -53.48 39.98
N ILE A 733 -9.92 -54.73 39.63
CA ILE A 733 -10.44 -55.41 38.43
C ILE A 733 -11.83 -55.96 38.69
N ASP A 734 -12.01 -56.74 39.79
CA ASP A 734 -13.27 -57.44 40.13
C ASP A 734 -13.46 -57.49 41.66
N TRP A 735 -14.65 -57.73 42.13
CA TRP A 735 -14.97 -58.02 43.51
C TRP A 735 -14.41 -59.39 43.97
N LYS A 736 -14.09 -60.32 43.04
CA LYS A 736 -13.38 -61.56 43.29
C LYS A 736 -11.88 -61.26 43.51
N ARG A 737 -11.29 -61.96 44.47
CA ARG A 737 -9.84 -61.85 44.74
C ARG A 737 -9.05 -62.70 43.75
N PHE A 738 -8.13 -62.12 43.03
CA PHE A 738 -7.14 -62.82 42.21
C PHE A 738 -5.77 -62.86 42.93
N GLU A 739 -5.02 -63.94 42.80
CA GLU A 739 -3.67 -64.07 43.30
C GLU A 739 -2.64 -63.64 42.24
N THR A 740 -2.93 -63.88 41.00
CA THR A 740 -2.10 -63.49 39.83
C THR A 740 -2.93 -62.79 38.78
N MET A 741 -2.28 -61.99 37.92
CA MET A 741 -2.94 -61.30 36.80
C MET A 741 -3.45 -62.30 35.72
N GLU A 742 -2.81 -63.47 35.61
CA GLU A 742 -3.20 -64.49 34.65
C GLU A 742 -4.64 -65.03 34.94
N GLU A 743 -5.02 -65.09 36.25
CA GLU A 743 -6.36 -65.49 36.66
C GLU A 743 -7.47 -64.51 36.24
N THR A 744 -7.12 -63.25 35.93
CA THR A 744 -8.10 -62.23 35.50
C THR A 744 -8.52 -62.39 34.06
N GLY A 745 -7.72 -63.08 33.24
CA GLY A 745 -7.93 -63.28 31.81
C GLY A 745 -7.60 -62.01 30.97
N ILE A 746 -7.17 -60.91 31.55
CA ILE A 746 -6.85 -59.67 30.86
C ILE A 746 -5.50 -59.79 30.15
N GLN A 747 -5.48 -59.52 28.85
CA GLN A 747 -4.30 -59.56 27.98
C GLN A 747 -3.95 -58.19 27.44
N GLU A 748 -2.71 -58.00 26.98
CA GLU A 748 -2.29 -56.78 26.25
C GLU A 748 -3.09 -56.65 24.96
N GLY A 749 -3.71 -55.50 24.78
CA GLY A 749 -4.54 -55.19 23.63
C GLY A 749 -6.05 -55.26 23.89
N ASP A 750 -6.48 -55.78 25.04
CA ASP A 750 -7.89 -55.87 25.42
C ASP A 750 -8.50 -54.48 25.65
N GLU A 751 -9.76 -54.30 25.30
CA GLU A 751 -10.56 -53.15 25.68
C GLU A 751 -11.31 -53.40 26.97
N ILE A 752 -11.17 -52.50 27.94
CA ILE A 752 -11.78 -52.60 29.25
C ILE A 752 -12.39 -51.26 29.68
N GLU A 753 -13.61 -51.30 30.21
CA GLU A 753 -14.23 -50.15 30.84
C GLU A 753 -13.65 -49.92 32.24
N VAL A 754 -13.18 -48.72 32.49
CA VAL A 754 -12.57 -48.33 33.76
C VAL A 754 -13.07 -46.99 34.23
N LYS A 755 -13.29 -46.85 35.51
CA LYS A 755 -13.60 -45.58 36.18
C LYS A 755 -12.35 -44.94 36.77
N LEU A 756 -12.12 -43.66 36.51
CA LEU A 756 -11.01 -42.92 37.11
C LEU A 756 -11.35 -42.61 38.59
N LEU A 757 -10.66 -43.25 39.52
CA LEU A 757 -10.89 -43.06 40.96
C LEU A 757 -10.17 -41.85 41.55
N GLU A 758 -8.91 -41.64 41.15
CA GLU A 758 -8.05 -40.65 41.77
C GLU A 758 -6.90 -40.28 40.84
N ILE A 759 -6.50 -39.01 40.86
CA ILE A 759 -5.25 -38.52 40.28
C ILE A 759 -4.31 -38.22 41.43
N ASP A 760 -3.21 -38.96 41.56
CA ASP A 760 -2.22 -38.72 42.62
C ASP A 760 -1.62 -37.31 42.50
N PRO A 761 -1.83 -36.41 43.47
CA PRO A 761 -1.42 -35.04 43.38
C PRO A 761 0.11 -34.83 43.39
N LYS A 762 0.90 -35.82 43.83
CA LYS A 762 2.34 -35.79 43.88
C LYS A 762 3.03 -36.39 42.67
N THR A 763 2.45 -37.38 42.05
CA THR A 763 3.05 -38.14 40.95
C THR A 763 2.31 -37.98 39.63
N GLY A 764 1.13 -37.38 39.63
CA GLY A 764 0.28 -37.23 38.45
C GLY A 764 -0.28 -38.55 37.92
N LYS A 765 -0.15 -39.67 38.65
CA LYS A 765 -0.56 -41.00 38.19
C LYS A 765 -2.05 -41.19 38.38
N PHE A 766 -2.68 -41.82 37.38
CA PHE A 766 -4.10 -42.15 37.35
C PHE A 766 -4.35 -43.53 37.99
N LYS A 767 -5.32 -43.61 38.89
CA LYS A 767 -5.82 -44.86 39.46
C LYS A 767 -7.16 -45.19 38.86
N LEU A 768 -7.23 -46.35 38.26
CA LEU A 768 -8.42 -46.87 37.58
C LEU A 768 -9.04 -47.99 38.35
N SER A 769 -10.35 -48.17 38.21
CA SER A 769 -11.10 -49.32 38.73
C SER A 769 -12.16 -49.77 37.73
N HIS A 770 -12.17 -51.05 37.44
CA HIS A 770 -13.24 -51.71 36.71
C HIS A 770 -14.27 -52.23 37.70
N ARG A 771 -13.81 -52.68 38.88
CA ARG A 771 -14.64 -53.25 39.96
C ARG A 771 -15.82 -52.34 40.37
N VAL A 772 -15.65 -51.02 40.38
CA VAL A 772 -16.69 -50.07 40.78
C VAL A 772 -17.86 -50.00 39.78
N LEU A 773 -17.66 -50.48 38.57
CA LEU A 773 -18.67 -50.56 37.50
C LEU A 773 -19.51 -51.86 37.62
N MET A 774 -19.05 -52.86 38.38
CA MET A 774 -19.75 -54.12 38.58
C MET A 774 -20.65 -54.05 39.80
N GLU A 775 -21.80 -54.80 39.75
CA GLU A 775 -22.65 -54.90 40.92
C GLU A 775 -21.94 -55.57 42.09
N LYS A 776 -22.01 -54.91 43.24
CA LYS A 776 -21.38 -55.44 44.47
C LYS A 776 -22.11 -56.72 44.91
N PRO A 777 -21.40 -57.89 45.07
CA PRO A 777 -22.02 -59.11 45.53
C PRO A 777 -22.63 -58.99 46.93
N GLU A 778 -23.82 -59.54 47.17
CA GLU A 778 -24.47 -59.56 48.48
C GLU A 778 -23.58 -60.29 49.51
N GLY A 779 -23.26 -59.61 50.60
CA GLY A 779 -22.44 -60.18 51.70
C GLY A 779 -20.94 -59.81 51.67
N TYR A 780 -20.48 -58.96 50.80
CA TYR A 780 -19.09 -58.51 50.74
C TYR A 780 -18.80 -57.46 51.83
N GLU A 781 -17.95 -57.85 52.85
CA GLU A 781 -17.47 -56.95 53.91
C GLU A 781 -16.13 -56.33 53.52
N GLU A 782 -16.08 -55.03 53.54
CA GLU A 782 -14.81 -54.27 53.35
C GLU A 782 -13.89 -54.49 54.57
N ARG A 783 -12.72 -55.05 54.32
CA ARG A 783 -11.69 -55.11 55.38
C ARG A 783 -11.03 -53.73 55.52
N PRO A 784 -10.79 -53.30 56.82
CA PRO A 784 -10.12 -52.02 57.04
C PRO A 784 -8.73 -52.03 56.44
N ALA A 785 -8.34 -50.92 55.79
CA ALA A 785 -7.04 -50.71 55.17
C ALA A 785 -5.92 -50.88 56.21
N ARG A 786 -4.94 -51.74 55.91
CA ARG A 786 -3.73 -51.90 56.78
C ARG A 786 -3.01 -50.51 56.85
N PRO A 787 -2.63 -50.08 58.09
CA PRO A 787 -1.90 -48.83 58.22
C PRO A 787 -0.55 -48.89 57.49
N ARG A 788 -0.24 -47.84 56.71
CA ARG A 788 1.03 -47.65 56.00
C ARG A 788 2.18 -47.70 57.00
N ARG A 789 3.10 -48.66 56.87
CA ARG A 789 4.37 -48.68 57.63
C ARG A 789 5.20 -47.48 57.14
N GLU A 790 5.44 -46.55 58.06
CA GLU A 790 6.40 -45.50 57.82
C GLU A 790 7.81 -46.07 57.61
N ARG A 791 8.44 -45.73 56.52
CA ARG A 791 9.85 -46.06 56.26
C ARG A 791 10.69 -45.15 57.14
N PRO A 792 11.70 -45.70 57.93
CA PRO A 792 12.60 -44.86 58.75
C PRO A 792 13.45 -43.96 57.88
N GLU A 793 13.58 -42.69 58.29
CA GLU A 793 14.44 -41.69 57.71
C GLU A 793 15.89 -42.18 57.66
N ARG A 794 16.47 -42.17 56.52
CA ARG A 794 17.88 -42.44 56.29
C ARG A 794 18.68 -41.16 56.59
N GLY A 795 19.45 -41.16 57.62
CA GLY A 795 20.29 -40.11 58.13
C GLY A 795 21.26 -39.55 57.07
N GLU A 796 21.61 -38.35 57.31
CA GLU A 796 22.56 -37.50 56.59
C GLU A 796 23.92 -38.22 56.40
N ARG A 797 24.43 -38.22 55.22
CA ARG A 797 25.86 -38.44 54.92
C ARG A 797 26.38 -37.34 54.02
N GLY A 798 27.26 -36.64 54.61
CA GLY A 798 28.40 -35.81 54.31
C GLY A 798 28.76 -35.47 52.87
N ASP A 799 29.10 -34.23 52.83
CA ASP A 799 29.92 -33.53 51.84
C ASP A 799 30.79 -34.43 50.91
N ARG A 800 30.57 -34.29 49.62
CA ARG A 800 31.60 -34.53 48.62
C ARG A 800 31.68 -33.37 47.63
N ARG A 801 32.88 -32.74 47.64
CA ARG A 801 33.34 -31.68 46.77
C ARG A 801 33.16 -31.98 45.28
N PRO A 802 32.93 -30.97 44.41
CA PRO A 802 32.81 -31.15 42.97
C PRO A 802 34.18 -31.32 42.30
N ARG A 803 34.25 -32.21 41.31
CA ARG A 803 35.37 -32.35 40.38
C ARG A 803 35.28 -31.32 39.24
N PRO A 804 36.42 -30.83 38.74
CA PRO A 804 36.46 -29.82 37.69
C PRO A 804 36.08 -30.34 36.31
N ARG A 805 35.42 -29.52 35.54
CA ARG A 805 35.13 -29.70 34.08
C ARG A 805 36.45 -29.70 33.31
N ARG A 806 36.62 -30.68 32.42
CA ARG A 806 37.56 -30.60 31.30
C ARG A 806 36.87 -29.86 30.13
N GLU A 807 37.61 -28.86 29.64
CA GLU A 807 37.37 -28.26 28.33
C GLU A 807 37.74 -29.25 27.23
N GLU A 808 36.89 -29.38 26.23
CA GLU A 808 37.18 -29.58 24.82
C GLU A 808 36.06 -28.95 24.01
#